data_7711b8053e1b5aeec5a418a5fd7eaf88
#
_entry.id   7711b8053e1b5aeec5a418a5fd7eaf88
#
_cell.length_a   1.000
_cell.length_b   1.000
_cell.length_c   1.000
_cell.angle_alpha   90.00
_cell.angle_beta   90.00
_cell.angle_gamma   90.00
#
_symmetry.space_group_name_H-M   'P 1'
#
loop_
_entity.id
_entity.type
_entity.pdbx_description
1 polymer ?
#
loop_
_entity_poly.entity_id
_entity_poly.type
_entity_poly.pdbx_seq_one_letter_code
_entity_poly.pdbx_strand_id
1 'polypeptide(L)'
;MKETLLDLESEEKQIMGLPKRKLSKIIKIIILIILLVIFLIVITTFSWRGSLKNVPTIILTEKDESVVLDENTEMLIFNDPDLDEKYLSISFQHKLQNSRFKTTSCDDFIDKSKLGQFKHKDPDDLKLEWKPTICQMFENDIKLAVYEDHVGIKCHTVHWISENKDSEIVNCLDISDDNWYGGGGLSIQRWPLNRVNVPLQPYITRRFTPETQTDEANFDSFIEPFFISAKGTVILVEPYLPLFVSINHNSNKKLCFKSSYQNPYNLHESKADNISLKYKVCHDRRGRAAHWHFLEWKALDHSTVAPPSEMLIKPIWSTRGINTDNIKQSTVLSLVKNIKDSDLPYSQLFIDGNYSKSMGNFYFNENTFRNSHQLIMEFRSDLVSDKLQVGTEVFPFVSETKFALQFKPRQNSNTYGNVSLPLHLNVFNKEAVTWYNKHLKSVYKELTTRGFRFSGGHAFDIVQEDVHLNLQNSTFHLNKFTNHYAAIASLFGEHCLIGSGYKSQNYTVIADAGPMLASWNHKKGLQSIIPTTLTYGLMGYPFVLTGPIGGVDMLGKLFNGNFPPPEKELFIRWLQIAVFLPVMEFSSGPWLYGEEVVNYTKKMLEYRQSVLWPKYLDPASSEATEVGTPIARPLWYIFPDDKTAQFIDCEFFLGNSLLVAPVLYANARHRDIYLPDAPWWRDQLHDQYYTGGQWLRNFPVDLYEIATFVQERPQKKTENLK
;
A
#
# COMPACT_ATOMS: atom_id res chain seq x y z
N MET A 1 69.08 15.67 -13.54
CA MET A 1 69.78 15.58 -12.22
C MET A 1 71.30 15.67 -12.31
N LYS A 2 71.91 15.92 -13.47
CA LYS A 2 73.37 16.18 -13.63
C LYS A 2 73.66 17.64 -14.05
N GLU A 3 72.66 18.41 -14.46
CA GLU A 3 72.82 19.83 -14.84
C GLU A 3 72.58 20.80 -13.68
N THR A 4 71.92 20.38 -12.60
CA THR A 4 71.67 21.20 -11.41
C THR A 4 72.78 21.19 -10.38
N LEU A 5 73.80 20.36 -10.56
CA LEU A 5 74.99 20.30 -9.67
C LEU A 5 76.19 21.17 -10.14
N LEU A 6 76.18 21.62 -11.39
CA LEU A 6 77.22 22.49 -11.93
C LEU A 6 77.02 23.99 -11.67
N ASP A 7 75.78 24.42 -11.38
CA ASP A 7 75.45 25.81 -11.02
C ASP A 7 75.73 26.13 -9.55
N LEU A 8 75.78 25.15 -8.68
CA LEU A 8 76.05 25.32 -7.24
C LEU A 8 77.56 25.48 -6.92
N GLU A 9 78.45 24.96 -7.79
CA GLU A 9 79.92 25.15 -7.60
C GLU A 9 80.42 26.50 -8.13
N SER A 10 79.68 27.26 -8.96
CA SER A 10 80.03 28.58 -9.42
C SER A 10 79.70 29.71 -8.39
N GLU A 11 78.72 29.51 -7.54
CA GLU A 11 78.33 30.49 -6.48
C GLU A 11 79.22 30.41 -5.24
N GLU A 12 79.82 29.24 -4.93
CA GLU A 12 80.68 29.08 -3.76
C GLU A 12 82.00 29.84 -3.88
N LYS A 13 82.50 30.16 -5.14
CA LYS A 13 83.74 30.92 -5.36
C LYS A 13 83.55 32.43 -5.17
N GLN A 14 82.33 32.98 -5.20
CA GLN A 14 82.12 34.41 -5.03
C GLN A 14 81.97 34.84 -3.56
N ILE A 15 81.77 33.93 -2.64
CA ILE A 15 81.52 34.24 -1.22
C ILE A 15 82.81 34.31 -0.37
N MET A 16 83.99 33.84 -0.87
CA MET A 16 85.23 33.83 -0.09
C MET A 16 86.02 35.14 -0.09
N GLY A 17 85.47 36.27 -0.54
CA GLY A 17 86.14 37.59 -0.60
C GLY A 17 85.68 38.60 0.43
N LEU A 18 84.78 38.33 1.34
CA LEU A 18 84.23 39.30 2.27
C LEU A 18 84.90 39.24 3.66
N PRO A 19 85.30 40.37 4.27
CA PRO A 19 85.95 40.35 5.60
C PRO A 19 85.00 39.79 6.68
N LYS A 20 85.56 38.94 7.55
CA LYS A 20 84.84 38.17 8.59
C LYS A 20 83.78 38.95 9.44
N ARG A 21 83.95 40.27 9.54
CA ARG A 21 83.00 41.18 10.25
C ARG A 21 81.70 41.47 9.47
N LYS A 22 81.74 41.46 8.15
CA LYS A 22 80.53 41.65 7.31
C LYS A 22 79.70 40.36 7.18
N LEU A 23 80.37 39.24 7.09
CA LEU A 23 79.73 37.91 7.04
C LEU A 23 78.87 37.63 8.31
N SER A 24 79.37 38.00 9.44
CA SER A 24 78.63 37.88 10.72
C SER A 24 77.36 38.75 10.80
N LYS A 25 77.37 39.93 10.12
CA LYS A 25 76.17 40.78 10.07
C LYS A 25 75.14 40.23 9.06
N ILE A 26 75.57 39.70 7.97
CA ILE A 26 74.69 39.13 6.95
C ILE A 26 74.01 37.85 7.50
N ILE A 27 74.76 36.97 8.15
CA ILE A 27 74.21 35.77 8.79
C ILE A 27 73.24 36.13 9.90
N LYS A 28 73.49 37.15 10.68
CA LYS A 28 72.49 37.63 11.69
C LYS A 28 71.23 38.22 11.06
N ILE A 29 71.33 38.90 9.93
CA ILE A 29 70.18 39.41 9.17
C ILE A 29 69.37 38.21 8.59
N ILE A 30 70.01 37.22 8.01
CA ILE A 30 69.35 36.05 7.44
C ILE A 30 68.62 35.26 8.57
N ILE A 31 69.29 35.06 9.71
CA ILE A 31 68.66 34.42 10.87
C ILE A 31 67.47 35.24 11.37
N LEU A 32 67.58 36.57 11.42
CA LEU A 32 66.46 37.43 11.86
C LEU A 32 65.29 37.35 10.89
N ILE A 33 65.55 37.28 9.54
CA ILE A 33 64.51 37.14 8.54
C ILE A 33 63.84 35.76 8.64
N ILE A 34 64.61 34.71 8.84
CA ILE A 34 64.05 33.36 9.04
C ILE A 34 63.20 33.28 10.31
N LEU A 35 63.61 33.87 11.40
CA LEU A 35 62.82 33.96 12.62
C LEU A 35 61.55 34.78 12.43
N LEU A 36 61.63 35.84 11.65
CA LEU A 36 60.46 36.70 11.34
C LEU A 36 59.44 35.96 10.46
N VAL A 37 59.93 35.19 9.48
CA VAL A 37 59.08 34.32 8.62
C VAL A 37 58.45 33.21 9.46
N ILE A 38 59.20 32.54 10.33
CA ILE A 38 58.64 31.54 11.26
C ILE A 38 57.64 32.15 12.20
N PHE A 39 57.87 33.37 12.72
CA PHE A 39 56.94 34.09 13.57
C PHE A 39 55.66 34.47 12.84
N LEU A 40 55.76 34.93 11.57
CA LEU A 40 54.59 35.17 10.74
C LEU A 40 53.80 33.93 10.40
N ILE A 41 54.47 32.81 10.13
CA ILE A 41 53.84 31.50 9.92
C ILE A 41 53.12 31.04 11.21
N VAL A 42 53.71 31.24 12.39
CA VAL A 42 53.10 30.90 13.67
C VAL A 42 51.89 31.82 13.93
N ILE A 43 51.99 33.11 13.68
CA ILE A 43 50.84 34.03 13.83
C ILE A 43 49.72 33.73 12.85
N THR A 44 50.04 33.45 11.59
CA THR A 44 49.00 33.09 10.61
C THR A 44 48.37 31.75 10.96
N THR A 45 49.10 30.74 11.42
CA THR A 45 48.54 29.46 11.88
C THR A 45 47.76 29.61 13.19
N PHE A 46 48.17 30.53 14.12
CA PHE A 46 47.40 30.81 15.34
C PHE A 46 46.17 31.68 15.03
N SER A 47 46.23 32.62 14.11
CA SER A 47 45.09 33.43 13.64
C SER A 47 44.10 32.55 12.87
N TRP A 48 44.58 31.61 12.06
CA TRP A 48 43.74 30.63 11.35
C TRP A 48 43.08 29.68 12.34
N ARG A 49 43.80 29.18 13.37
CA ARG A 49 43.18 28.37 14.44
C ARG A 49 42.18 29.15 15.31
N GLY A 50 42.35 30.46 15.45
CA GLY A 50 41.43 31.33 16.18
C GLY A 50 40.12 31.60 15.41
N SER A 51 40.21 31.62 14.09
CA SER A 51 39.05 31.84 13.20
C SER A 51 38.24 30.55 12.96
N LEU A 52 38.85 29.40 13.21
CA LEU A 52 38.19 28.08 13.07
C LEU A 52 37.37 27.66 14.33
N LYS A 53 37.25 28.54 15.35
CA LYS A 53 36.46 28.22 16.54
C LYS A 53 34.95 28.29 16.36
N ASN A 54 34.44 28.64 15.19
CA ASN A 54 33.02 28.71 14.88
C ASN A 54 32.59 27.94 13.62
N VAL A 55 33.42 27.02 13.14
CA VAL A 55 32.98 26.06 12.13
C VAL A 55 32.69 24.77 12.86
N PRO A 56 31.47 24.23 12.80
CA PRO A 56 31.18 22.93 13.39
C PRO A 56 32.13 21.91 12.77
N THR A 57 32.94 21.29 13.60
CA THR A 57 33.84 20.23 13.16
C THR A 57 32.97 19.03 12.84
N ILE A 58 32.58 18.92 11.59
CA ILE A 58 32.09 17.66 11.05
C ILE A 58 33.29 16.72 11.14
N ILE A 59 33.25 15.79 12.06
CA ILE A 59 34.22 14.68 12.09
C ILE A 59 33.86 13.80 10.91
N LEU A 60 34.55 14.02 9.78
CA LEU A 60 34.56 13.18 8.61
C LEU A 60 35.30 11.88 8.97
N THR A 61 34.58 10.89 9.52
CA THR A 61 34.98 9.50 9.33
C THR A 61 34.77 9.16 7.86
N GLU A 62 35.69 8.45 7.21
CA GLU A 62 35.57 8.01 5.80
C GLU A 62 34.16 7.51 5.49
N LYS A 63 33.55 8.07 4.42
CA LYS A 63 32.16 8.43 4.41
C LYS A 63 31.38 7.75 3.34
N ASP A 64 30.27 7.34 3.74
CA ASP A 64 29.15 7.23 2.83
C ASP A 64 28.29 8.52 2.95
N GLU A 65 28.35 9.40 1.95
CA GLU A 65 27.59 10.67 1.89
C GLU A 65 26.13 10.47 1.53
N SER A 66 25.63 9.23 1.62
CA SER A 66 24.30 8.84 1.22
C SER A 66 23.19 9.45 2.06
N VAL A 67 23.46 9.83 3.31
CA VAL A 67 22.48 10.55 4.15
C VAL A 67 23.17 11.72 4.85
N VAL A 68 22.58 12.90 4.71
CA VAL A 68 23.06 14.14 5.35
C VAL A 68 21.96 14.73 6.21
N LEU A 69 22.30 15.07 7.46
CA LEU A 69 21.44 15.87 8.32
C LEU A 69 21.80 17.35 8.09
N ASP A 70 20.88 18.11 7.44
CA ASP A 70 21.02 19.55 7.29
C ASP A 70 20.30 20.27 8.44
N GLU A 71 21.09 20.76 9.39
CA GLU A 71 20.57 21.45 10.58
C GLU A 71 19.94 22.80 10.27
N ASN A 72 20.36 23.44 9.18
CA ASN A 72 19.86 24.78 8.83
C ASN A 72 18.46 24.71 8.19
N THR A 73 18.19 23.68 7.45
CA THR A 73 16.90 23.46 6.77
C THR A 73 15.99 22.49 7.52
N GLU A 74 16.45 21.90 8.64
CA GLU A 74 15.72 20.88 9.42
C GLU A 74 15.30 19.69 8.52
N MET A 75 16.25 19.18 7.73
CA MET A 75 16.01 18.10 6.76
C MET A 75 17.02 16.95 6.89
N LEU A 76 16.52 15.72 6.66
CA LEU A 76 17.32 14.58 6.26
C LEU A 76 17.34 14.51 4.74
N ILE A 77 18.53 14.56 4.15
CA ILE A 77 18.75 14.52 2.70
C ILE A 77 19.37 13.18 2.35
N PHE A 78 18.78 12.48 1.41
CA PHE A 78 19.25 11.19 0.91
C PHE A 78 19.78 11.35 -0.51
N ASN A 79 21.03 10.92 -0.74
CA ASN A 79 21.73 11.03 -2.01
C ASN A 79 21.99 9.64 -2.59
N ASP A 80 21.97 9.53 -3.92
CA ASP A 80 22.53 8.40 -4.65
C ASP A 80 24.04 8.61 -4.76
N PRO A 81 24.89 7.81 -4.09
CA PRO A 81 26.34 8.03 -4.07
C PRO A 81 26.99 7.81 -5.43
N ASP A 82 26.36 7.04 -6.33
CA ASP A 82 26.90 6.76 -7.66
C ASP A 82 26.66 7.90 -8.64
N LEU A 83 25.62 8.73 -8.42
CA LEU A 83 25.23 9.84 -9.29
C LEU A 83 25.49 11.21 -8.66
N ASP A 84 25.81 11.26 -7.37
CA ASP A 84 25.91 12.50 -6.59
C ASP A 84 24.63 13.37 -6.69
N GLU A 85 23.47 12.71 -6.80
CA GLU A 85 22.17 13.34 -6.94
C GLU A 85 21.28 13.05 -5.71
N LYS A 86 20.60 14.10 -5.23
CA LYS A 86 19.59 13.97 -4.19
C LYS A 86 18.34 13.28 -4.75
N TYR A 87 17.91 12.18 -4.14
CA TYR A 87 16.69 11.50 -4.52
C TYR A 87 15.53 11.69 -3.55
N LEU A 88 15.79 12.07 -2.29
CA LEU A 88 14.75 12.31 -1.29
C LEU A 88 15.20 13.36 -0.27
N SER A 89 14.25 14.17 0.21
CA SER A 89 14.41 15.00 1.39
C SER A 89 13.21 14.86 2.32
N ILE A 90 13.47 14.73 3.62
CA ILE A 90 12.46 14.57 4.66
C ILE A 90 12.66 15.70 5.66
N SER A 91 11.68 16.60 5.77
CA SER A 91 11.67 17.65 6.79
C SER A 91 11.14 17.12 8.12
N PHE A 92 11.66 17.63 9.22
CA PHE A 92 11.20 17.35 10.57
C PHE A 92 10.86 18.65 11.31
N GLN A 93 10.05 18.57 12.37
CA GLN A 93 9.55 19.74 13.11
C GLN A 93 10.14 19.81 14.52
N HIS A 94 11.41 19.44 14.70
CA HIS A 94 12.06 19.43 16.01
C HIS A 94 13.26 20.35 16.01
N LYS A 95 13.28 21.31 16.94
CA LYS A 95 14.43 22.21 17.10
C LYS A 95 15.58 21.47 17.77
N LEU A 96 16.75 21.67 17.22
CA LEU A 96 17.98 21.20 17.83
C LEU A 96 18.17 21.86 19.22
N GLN A 97 18.59 21.07 20.18
CA GLN A 97 18.88 21.56 21.51
C GLN A 97 20.10 22.48 21.45
N ASN A 98 19.92 23.78 21.76
CA ASN A 98 20.96 24.83 21.77
C ASN A 98 22.00 24.60 22.90
N SER A 99 22.57 23.43 23.04
CA SER A 99 23.65 23.23 24.01
C SER A 99 24.70 22.29 23.46
N ARG A 100 25.88 22.89 23.20
CA ARG A 100 27.18 22.25 23.13
C ARG A 100 27.09 20.76 22.77
N PHE A 101 27.32 20.45 21.50
CA PHE A 101 27.53 19.10 21.00
C PHE A 101 28.19 18.21 22.06
N LYS A 102 27.43 17.47 22.85
CA LYS A 102 27.85 16.19 23.31
C LYS A 102 27.60 15.27 22.13
N THR A 103 28.65 14.92 21.41
CA THR A 103 28.72 13.65 20.69
C THR A 103 28.57 12.57 21.76
N THR A 104 27.30 12.32 22.15
CA THR A 104 26.94 11.11 22.86
C THR A 104 27.30 9.99 21.91
N SER A 105 28.09 9.03 22.38
CA SER A 105 28.37 7.86 21.56
C SER A 105 27.01 7.26 21.19
N CYS A 106 26.84 6.80 19.96
CA CYS A 106 25.59 6.18 19.54
C CYS A 106 25.23 4.96 20.42
N ASP A 107 26.18 4.44 21.16
CA ASP A 107 26.03 3.36 22.13
C ASP A 107 25.06 3.68 23.27
N ASP A 108 24.90 4.96 23.62
CA ASP A 108 23.97 5.41 24.68
C ASP A 108 22.50 5.47 24.19
N PHE A 109 22.27 5.35 22.88
CA PHE A 109 20.94 5.43 22.26
C PHE A 109 20.28 4.06 22.06
N ILE A 110 21.02 2.97 22.26
CA ILE A 110 20.61 1.67 21.77
C ILE A 110 20.40 0.71 22.93
N ASP A 111 19.16 0.43 23.26
CA ASP A 111 18.81 -0.79 23.97
C ASP A 111 19.02 -1.98 23.00
N LYS A 112 20.19 -2.61 23.12
CA LYS A 112 20.61 -3.77 22.28
C LYS A 112 19.59 -4.92 22.29
N SER A 113 18.67 -4.95 23.26
CA SER A 113 17.62 -5.96 23.38
C SER A 113 16.41 -5.72 22.44
N LYS A 114 16.22 -4.49 21.95
CA LYS A 114 15.06 -4.10 21.12
C LYS A 114 15.35 -3.98 19.61
N LEU A 115 16.59 -4.07 19.19
CA LEU A 115 17.02 -4.03 17.78
C LEU A 115 16.62 -5.27 16.97
N GLY A 116 16.17 -6.33 17.61
CA GLY A 116 16.13 -7.69 17.09
C GLY A 116 14.84 -8.16 16.43
N GLN A 117 13.91 -7.35 15.94
CA GLN A 117 12.65 -7.86 15.43
C GLN A 117 12.46 -7.87 13.90
N PHE A 118 13.41 -7.44 13.11
CA PHE A 118 13.47 -7.88 11.70
C PHE A 118 14.30 -9.17 11.64
N LYS A 119 13.72 -10.28 12.10
CA LYS A 119 14.35 -11.60 11.98
C LYS A 119 14.26 -12.07 10.55
N HIS A 120 15.35 -11.95 9.79
CA HIS A 120 15.65 -12.91 8.74
C HIS A 120 15.81 -14.29 9.39
N LYS A 121 15.07 -15.27 8.89
CA LYS A 121 15.21 -16.69 9.25
C LYS A 121 16.31 -17.34 8.41
N ASP A 122 17.52 -16.82 8.43
CA ASP A 122 18.64 -17.53 7.84
C ASP A 122 19.61 -17.95 8.98
N PRO A 123 19.93 -19.26 9.11
CA PRO A 123 20.74 -19.78 10.22
C PRO A 123 22.19 -19.34 10.20
N ASP A 124 22.67 -18.77 9.08
CA ASP A 124 24.08 -18.40 8.88
C ASP A 124 24.35 -16.88 8.99
N ASP A 125 23.39 -16.10 9.50
CA ASP A 125 23.57 -14.67 9.67
C ASP A 125 24.66 -14.36 10.70
N LEU A 126 25.82 -13.97 10.20
CA LEU A 126 26.85 -13.22 10.90
C LEU A 126 26.16 -12.10 11.69
N LYS A 127 26.51 -11.98 12.97
CA LYS A 127 26.13 -10.85 13.83
C LYS A 127 26.68 -9.56 13.24
N LEU A 128 25.96 -8.97 12.28
CA LEU A 128 26.22 -7.61 11.83
C LEU A 128 25.85 -6.66 12.97
N GLU A 129 26.87 -6.12 13.63
CA GLU A 129 26.68 -5.04 14.59
C GLU A 129 26.30 -3.79 13.81
N TRP A 130 25.02 -3.45 13.82
CA TRP A 130 24.45 -2.25 13.20
C TRP A 130 25.00 -1.02 13.93
N LYS A 131 25.94 -0.31 13.31
CA LYS A 131 26.40 0.98 13.82
C LYS A 131 25.57 2.09 13.16
N PRO A 132 24.93 2.97 13.94
CA PRO A 132 24.24 4.10 13.37
C PRO A 132 25.23 5.07 12.69
N THR A 133 24.86 5.57 11.54
CA THR A 133 25.64 6.56 10.77
C THR A 133 25.39 7.98 11.26
N ILE A 134 24.20 8.25 11.79
CA ILE A 134 23.80 9.54 12.37
C ILE A 134 23.15 9.29 13.73
N CYS A 135 23.57 10.04 14.76
CA CYS A 135 22.92 10.09 16.07
C CYS A 135 22.84 11.53 16.54
N GLN A 136 21.60 12.01 16.76
CA GLN A 136 21.35 13.40 17.13
C GLN A 136 20.28 13.49 18.22
N MET A 137 20.45 14.44 19.15
CA MET A 137 19.49 14.74 20.20
C MET A 137 18.84 16.10 19.93
N PHE A 138 17.53 16.17 20.12
CA PHE A 138 16.71 17.36 19.94
C PHE A 138 16.06 17.80 21.24
N GLU A 139 15.39 18.97 21.25
CA GLU A 139 14.59 19.42 22.38
C GLU A 139 13.52 18.38 22.76
N ASN A 140 13.09 18.38 24.01
CA ASN A 140 12.13 17.42 24.59
C ASN A 140 12.58 15.96 24.59
N ASP A 141 13.88 15.71 24.72
CA ASP A 141 14.48 14.37 24.75
C ASP A 141 14.18 13.51 23.53
N ILE A 142 13.93 14.16 22.40
CA ILE A 142 13.75 13.45 21.11
C ILE A 142 15.13 13.09 20.57
N LYS A 143 15.30 11.83 20.24
CA LYS A 143 16.54 11.24 19.72
C LYS A 143 16.31 10.74 18.29
N LEU A 144 17.26 11.02 17.40
CA LEU A 144 17.32 10.48 16.05
C LEU A 144 18.51 9.54 15.91
N ALA A 145 18.28 8.37 15.36
CA ALA A 145 19.33 7.46 14.90
C ALA A 145 19.05 7.05 13.45
N VAL A 146 20.05 7.10 12.59
CA VAL A 146 19.97 6.60 11.21
C VAL A 146 20.96 5.45 11.06
N TYR A 147 20.52 4.34 10.52
CA TYR A 147 21.32 3.13 10.29
C TYR A 147 21.34 2.85 8.80
N GLU A 148 22.48 2.45 8.29
CA GLU A 148 22.58 1.88 6.95
C GLU A 148 22.24 0.40 7.01
N ASP A 149 21.43 -0.05 6.05
CA ASP A 149 20.94 -1.43 5.93
C ASP A 149 21.25 -1.92 4.50
N HIS A 150 22.05 -2.97 4.39
CA HIS A 150 22.39 -3.57 3.10
C HIS A 150 21.56 -4.84 2.87
N VAL A 151 20.35 -4.69 2.37
CA VAL A 151 19.49 -5.80 2.00
C VAL A 151 19.36 -5.80 0.46
N GLY A 152 20.51 -6.10 -0.23
CA GLY A 152 20.57 -6.20 -1.70
C GLY A 152 20.43 -4.87 -2.46
N ILE A 153 19.64 -3.89 -1.96
CA ILE A 153 19.67 -2.47 -2.33
C ILE A 153 20.08 -1.64 -1.11
N LYS A 154 20.54 -0.43 -1.36
CA LYS A 154 20.91 0.49 -0.28
C LYS A 154 19.67 1.01 0.42
N CYS A 155 19.57 0.72 1.70
CA CYS A 155 18.49 1.17 2.57
C CYS A 155 19.05 1.92 3.78
N HIS A 156 18.26 2.84 4.30
CA HIS A 156 18.52 3.53 5.55
C HIS A 156 17.32 3.38 6.48
N THR A 157 17.56 2.92 7.69
CA THR A 157 16.55 2.90 8.75
C THR A 157 16.64 4.19 9.55
N VAL A 158 15.59 4.99 9.52
CA VAL A 158 15.44 6.22 10.31
C VAL A 158 14.60 5.89 11.53
N HIS A 159 15.16 6.16 12.72
CA HIS A 159 14.49 5.88 13.99
C HIS A 159 14.51 7.12 14.89
N TRP A 160 13.33 7.70 15.06
CA TRP A 160 13.05 8.74 16.03
C TRP A 160 12.45 8.13 17.29
N ILE A 161 12.90 8.53 18.48
CA ILE A 161 12.39 8.05 19.75
C ILE A 161 12.40 9.17 20.80
N SER A 162 11.38 9.21 21.65
CA SER A 162 11.32 10.06 22.85
C SER A 162 10.88 9.22 24.05
N GLU A 163 11.51 9.41 25.19
CA GLU A 163 11.09 8.85 26.46
C GLU A 163 9.84 9.53 27.02
N ASN A 164 9.51 10.72 26.52
CA ASN A 164 8.26 11.38 26.82
C ASN A 164 7.15 10.90 25.87
N LYS A 165 6.23 10.07 26.36
CA LYS A 165 5.09 9.53 25.58
C LYS A 165 4.13 10.60 25.06
N ASP A 166 4.13 11.82 25.64
CA ASP A 166 3.27 12.92 25.21
C ASP A 166 3.92 13.74 24.08
N SER A 167 5.16 13.41 23.69
CA SER A 167 5.82 14.00 22.53
C SER A 167 5.11 13.61 21.24
N GLU A 168 5.22 14.46 20.24
CA GLU A 168 4.77 14.22 18.87
C GLU A 168 5.98 14.22 17.95
N ILE A 169 6.11 13.19 17.13
CA ILE A 169 7.21 13.07 16.16
C ILE A 169 6.61 13.21 14.78
N VAL A 170 7.02 14.25 14.02
CA VAL A 170 6.48 14.55 12.68
C VAL A 170 7.61 14.61 11.67
N ASN A 171 7.49 13.81 10.62
CA ASN A 171 8.35 13.84 9.45
C ASN A 171 7.52 13.99 8.17
N CYS A 172 7.92 14.88 7.27
CA CYS A 172 7.24 15.14 6.01
C CYS A 172 8.22 15.09 4.85
N LEU A 173 7.88 14.34 3.82
CA LEU A 173 8.62 14.33 2.56
C LEU A 173 7.91 15.17 1.51
N ASP A 174 8.67 15.84 0.66
CA ASP A 174 8.18 16.53 -0.51
C ASP A 174 7.92 15.52 -1.63
N ILE A 175 6.70 15.54 -2.16
CA ILE A 175 6.28 14.65 -3.25
C ILE A 175 6.10 15.40 -4.57
N SER A 176 6.64 16.63 -4.70
CA SER A 176 6.46 17.47 -5.90
C SER A 176 7.24 16.96 -7.10
N ASP A 177 8.42 16.38 -6.89
CA ASP A 177 9.38 16.05 -7.94
C ASP A 177 9.26 14.61 -8.45
N ASP A 178 8.40 13.80 -7.81
CA ASP A 178 8.17 12.41 -8.17
C ASP A 178 6.73 11.98 -7.93
N ASN A 179 6.30 10.90 -8.57
CA ASN A 179 4.96 10.34 -8.42
C ASN A 179 4.97 9.20 -7.42
N TRP A 180 4.11 9.30 -6.41
CA TRP A 180 4.05 8.37 -5.29
C TRP A 180 2.79 7.50 -5.32
N TYR A 181 2.93 6.25 -4.84
CA TYR A 181 1.88 5.22 -4.86
C TYR A 181 1.91 4.40 -3.57
N GLY A 182 0.88 3.58 -3.32
CA GLY A 182 0.81 2.71 -2.15
C GLY A 182 0.04 3.33 -0.99
N GLY A 183 0.41 2.99 0.23
CA GLY A 183 -0.17 3.50 1.48
C GLY A 183 -1.55 2.95 1.82
N GLY A 184 -2.37 2.52 0.86
CA GLY A 184 -3.69 1.95 1.16
C GLY A 184 -4.79 2.35 0.18
N GLY A 185 -5.91 1.65 0.31
CA GLY A 185 -7.16 2.06 -0.32
C GLY A 185 -7.67 3.36 0.29
N LEU A 186 -8.30 4.17 -0.54
CA LEU A 186 -8.86 5.46 -0.16
C LEU A 186 -10.34 5.52 -0.52
N SER A 187 -11.11 6.29 0.24
CA SER A 187 -12.53 6.55 -0.04
C SER A 187 -12.74 7.29 -1.38
N ILE A 188 -11.78 8.12 -1.78
CA ILE A 188 -11.66 8.75 -3.10
C ILE A 188 -10.33 8.29 -3.66
N GLN A 189 -10.36 7.29 -4.54
CA GLN A 189 -9.16 6.67 -5.06
C GLN A 189 -8.74 7.29 -6.39
N ARG A 190 -7.61 7.96 -6.39
CA ARG A 190 -6.93 8.51 -7.57
C ARG A 190 -5.47 8.04 -7.61
N TRP A 191 -4.83 8.23 -8.73
CA TRP A 191 -3.48 7.82 -9.01
C TRP A 191 -2.71 8.92 -9.75
N PRO A 192 -1.47 9.27 -9.45
CA PRO A 192 -0.73 8.91 -8.23
C PRO A 192 -1.27 9.60 -6.96
N LEU A 193 -0.67 9.32 -5.80
CA LEU A 193 -1.01 9.94 -4.50
C LEU A 193 -0.89 11.47 -4.51
N ASN A 194 -0.07 12.02 -5.41
CA ASN A 194 0.05 13.46 -5.64
C ASN A 194 -1.27 14.16 -6.05
N ARG A 195 -2.28 13.37 -6.49
CA ARG A 195 -3.61 13.85 -6.93
C ARG A 195 -4.71 13.67 -5.89
N VAL A 196 -4.39 13.11 -4.71
CA VAL A 196 -5.37 12.95 -3.62
C VAL A 196 -5.22 14.06 -2.59
N ASN A 197 -6.26 14.27 -1.78
CA ASN A 197 -6.26 15.16 -0.63
C ASN A 197 -6.64 14.35 0.60
N VAL A 198 -5.63 13.92 1.38
CA VAL A 198 -5.83 13.15 2.62
C VAL A 198 -5.41 14.02 3.79
N PRO A 199 -6.35 14.48 4.64
CA PRO A 199 -6.02 15.22 5.85
C PRO A 199 -5.25 14.33 6.84
N LEU A 200 -4.55 14.97 7.78
CA LEU A 200 -3.85 14.23 8.83
C LEU A 200 -4.86 13.43 9.66
N GLN A 201 -4.79 12.12 9.57
CA GLN A 201 -5.73 11.21 10.21
C GLN A 201 -5.04 9.95 10.71
N PRO A 202 -5.65 9.24 11.69
CA PRO A 202 -5.13 7.97 12.17
C PRO A 202 -4.98 6.95 11.04
N TYR A 203 -3.84 6.27 10.97
CA TYR A 203 -3.54 5.26 9.97
C TYR A 203 -4.08 3.89 10.42
N ILE A 204 -5.40 3.76 10.36
CA ILE A 204 -6.14 2.57 10.74
C ILE A 204 -7.16 2.18 9.66
N THR A 205 -7.43 0.88 9.53
CA THR A 205 -8.44 0.38 8.59
C THR A 205 -9.82 0.91 8.96
N ARG A 206 -10.57 1.37 7.94
CA ARG A 206 -11.90 1.99 8.12
C ARG A 206 -12.87 1.46 7.08
N ARG A 207 -14.12 1.28 7.47
CA ARG A 207 -15.21 1.01 6.53
C ARG A 207 -15.57 2.29 5.77
N PHE A 208 -15.76 2.17 4.47
CA PHE A 208 -16.31 3.27 3.68
C PHE A 208 -17.74 3.58 4.10
N THR A 209 -18.03 4.86 4.34
CA THR A 209 -19.38 5.40 4.58
C THR A 209 -19.68 6.47 3.52
N PRO A 210 -20.82 6.39 2.81
CA PRO A 210 -21.12 7.30 1.71
C PRO A 210 -21.42 8.75 2.12
N GLU A 211 -21.66 9.00 3.40
CA GLU A 211 -22.26 10.24 3.94
C GLU A 211 -21.33 11.46 3.91
N THR A 212 -20.02 11.29 3.72
CA THR A 212 -19.09 12.43 3.68
C THR A 212 -19.15 13.14 2.33
N GLN A 213 -19.68 14.38 2.29
CA GLN A 213 -19.71 15.23 1.10
C GLN A 213 -18.38 15.98 0.85
N THR A 214 -17.32 15.66 1.55
CA THR A 214 -16.02 16.32 1.41
C THR A 214 -15.22 15.77 0.24
N ASP A 215 -14.39 16.64 -0.38
CA ASP A 215 -13.37 16.26 -1.36
C ASP A 215 -12.12 15.64 -0.72
N GLU A 216 -12.15 15.45 0.59
CA GLU A 216 -11.08 14.81 1.36
C GLU A 216 -11.26 13.29 1.36
N ALA A 217 -10.16 12.59 1.12
CA ALA A 217 -10.12 11.15 1.15
C ALA A 217 -9.76 10.62 2.54
N ASN A 218 -10.38 9.53 2.93
CA ASN A 218 -10.03 8.77 4.13
C ASN A 218 -9.38 7.46 3.74
N PHE A 219 -8.50 6.94 4.60
CA PHE A 219 -8.04 5.56 4.48
C PHE A 219 -9.22 4.59 4.58
N ASP A 220 -9.11 3.46 3.88
CA ASP A 220 -10.18 2.51 3.69
C ASP A 220 -9.83 1.14 4.29
N SER A 221 -10.44 0.10 3.79
CA SER A 221 -10.43 -1.28 4.33
C SER A 221 -9.05 -1.94 4.32
N PHE A 222 -8.21 -1.67 3.31
CA PHE A 222 -6.87 -2.25 3.17
C PHE A 222 -5.84 -1.14 3.19
N ILE A 223 -4.92 -1.21 4.13
CA ILE A 223 -3.80 -0.28 4.25
C ILE A 223 -2.51 -1.05 4.54
N GLU A 224 -1.42 -0.57 3.94
CA GLU A 224 -0.06 -1.04 4.23
C GLU A 224 0.87 0.16 4.31
N PRO A 225 1.73 0.25 5.34
CA PRO A 225 2.61 1.39 5.52
C PRO A 225 3.80 1.35 4.55
N PHE A 226 3.52 1.04 3.28
CA PHE A 226 4.44 0.88 2.16
C PHE A 226 4.11 1.92 1.09
N PHE A 227 5.05 2.83 0.84
CA PHE A 227 4.95 3.88 -0.16
C PHE A 227 6.09 3.74 -1.16
N ILE A 228 5.80 3.86 -2.44
CA ILE A 228 6.77 3.69 -3.51
C ILE A 228 6.65 4.82 -4.51
N SER A 229 7.78 5.32 -5.00
CA SER A 229 7.82 6.32 -6.06
C SER A 229 8.12 5.68 -7.43
N ALA A 230 7.74 6.38 -8.49
CA ALA A 230 8.06 5.97 -9.86
C ALA A 230 9.56 5.87 -10.12
N LYS A 231 10.36 6.73 -9.49
CA LYS A 231 11.83 6.75 -9.61
C LYS A 231 12.52 5.68 -8.74
N GLY A 232 11.77 4.90 -7.96
CA GLY A 232 12.30 3.77 -7.21
C GLY A 232 12.66 4.05 -5.75
N THR A 233 12.22 5.15 -5.18
CA THR A 233 12.31 5.37 -3.74
C THR A 233 11.16 4.64 -3.04
N VAL A 234 11.48 3.89 -1.99
CA VAL A 234 10.51 3.18 -1.16
C VAL A 234 10.63 3.67 0.27
N ILE A 235 9.48 3.92 0.89
CA ILE A 235 9.36 4.15 2.33
C ILE A 235 8.49 3.06 2.92
N LEU A 236 9.05 2.32 3.86
CA LEU A 236 8.35 1.31 4.65
C LEU A 236 8.34 1.75 6.11
N VAL A 237 7.18 2.19 6.59
CA VAL A 237 7.02 2.57 8.01
C VAL A 237 6.82 1.31 8.85
N GLU A 238 7.42 1.27 10.04
CA GLU A 238 7.29 0.12 10.95
C GLU A 238 5.80 -0.09 11.32
N PRO A 239 5.30 -1.33 11.24
CA PRO A 239 3.91 -1.61 11.57
C PRO A 239 3.63 -1.42 13.06
N TYR A 240 2.37 -1.15 13.38
CA TYR A 240 1.87 -1.04 14.76
C TYR A 240 2.43 0.15 15.56
N LEU A 241 2.84 1.23 14.90
CA LEU A 241 3.09 2.52 15.54
C LEU A 241 1.77 3.31 15.71
N PRO A 242 1.69 4.23 16.70
CA PRO A 242 0.56 5.17 16.81
C PRO A 242 0.64 6.24 15.71
N LEU A 243 0.43 5.81 14.48
CA LEU A 243 0.73 6.54 13.25
C LEU A 243 -0.47 7.32 12.74
N PHE A 244 -0.23 8.60 12.41
CA PHE A 244 -1.10 9.44 11.61
C PHE A 244 -0.41 9.73 10.28
N VAL A 245 -1.20 9.78 9.22
CA VAL A 245 -0.69 10.07 7.87
C VAL A 245 -1.53 11.16 7.21
N SER A 246 -0.88 12.07 6.49
CA SER A 246 -1.53 12.99 5.55
C SER A 246 -0.85 12.93 4.20
N ILE A 247 -1.61 13.11 3.12
CA ILE A 247 -1.09 13.05 1.75
C ILE A 247 -1.62 14.25 0.98
N ASN A 248 -0.71 15.10 0.52
CA ASN A 248 -1.01 16.29 -0.30
C ASN A 248 -2.19 17.13 0.25
N HIS A 249 -2.33 17.18 1.58
CA HIS A 249 -3.42 17.89 2.23
C HIS A 249 -3.39 19.37 1.85
N ASN A 250 -4.54 19.90 1.40
CA ASN A 250 -4.66 21.25 0.87
C ASN A 250 -3.63 21.58 -0.24
N SER A 251 -3.28 20.59 -1.06
CA SER A 251 -2.32 20.72 -2.17
C SER A 251 -0.91 21.14 -1.73
N ASN A 252 -0.51 20.79 -0.50
CA ASN A 252 0.80 21.13 0.06
C ASN A 252 1.97 20.30 -0.51
N LYS A 253 1.66 19.32 -1.38
CA LYS A 253 2.63 18.41 -2.01
C LYS A 253 3.54 17.67 -1.02
N LYS A 254 3.00 17.33 0.15
CA LYS A 254 3.73 16.58 1.18
C LYS A 254 3.04 15.28 1.52
N LEU A 255 3.86 14.27 1.81
CA LEU A 255 3.45 13.05 2.51
C LEU A 255 4.05 13.11 3.91
N CYS A 256 3.20 13.17 4.94
CA CYS A 256 3.64 13.33 6.31
C CYS A 256 3.28 12.12 7.17
N PHE A 257 4.21 11.74 8.03
CA PHE A 257 4.06 10.74 9.07
C PHE A 257 4.16 11.42 10.43
N LYS A 258 3.15 11.24 11.28
CA LYS A 258 3.15 11.71 12.65
C LYS A 258 2.94 10.51 13.57
N SER A 259 3.82 10.32 14.55
CA SER A 259 3.62 9.38 15.65
C SER A 259 3.15 10.15 16.89
N SER A 260 2.01 9.75 17.45
CA SER A 260 1.41 10.40 18.63
C SER A 260 0.41 9.48 19.31
N TYR A 261 0.40 9.48 20.65
CA TYR A 261 -0.63 8.78 21.44
C TYR A 261 -1.93 9.58 21.61
N GLN A 262 -2.26 10.45 20.67
CA GLN A 262 -3.57 11.09 20.61
C GLN A 262 -4.67 10.08 20.24
N ASN A 263 -5.95 10.51 20.39
CA ASN A 263 -7.09 9.70 19.95
C ASN A 263 -6.94 9.30 18.46
N PRO A 264 -7.12 8.01 18.10
CA PRO A 264 -7.66 6.89 18.90
C PRO A 264 -6.60 6.03 19.64
N TYR A 265 -5.32 6.33 19.53
CA TYR A 265 -4.27 5.50 20.12
C TYR A 265 -4.14 5.62 21.65
N ASN A 266 -4.79 6.59 22.25
CA ASN A 266 -4.91 6.75 23.70
C ASN A 266 -6.07 5.96 24.34
N LEU A 267 -6.79 5.13 23.55
CA LEU A 267 -7.89 4.32 24.01
C LEU A 267 -7.49 3.18 24.95
N HIS A 268 -6.22 2.89 25.04
CA HIS A 268 -5.65 1.92 25.97
C HIS A 268 -4.73 2.68 26.93
N GLU A 269 -4.79 2.34 28.25
CA GLU A 269 -3.72 2.73 29.18
C GLU A 269 -2.42 2.04 28.73
N SER A 270 -1.75 2.64 27.74
CA SER A 270 -0.48 2.15 27.25
C SER A 270 0.54 2.22 28.36
N LYS A 271 1.14 1.08 28.71
CA LYS A 271 2.36 1.01 29.52
C LYS A 271 3.59 1.29 28.65
N ALA A 272 3.41 1.90 27.47
CA ALA A 272 4.54 2.34 26.66
C ALA A 272 5.26 3.48 27.38
N ASP A 273 6.52 3.26 27.70
CA ASP A 273 7.37 4.24 28.36
C ASP A 273 7.95 5.27 27.37
N ASN A 274 7.77 5.04 26.08
CA ASN A 274 8.32 5.86 25.01
C ASN A 274 7.40 5.95 23.80
N ILE A 275 7.62 6.96 22.97
CA ILE A 275 7.01 7.09 21.64
C ILE A 275 8.10 7.00 20.58
N SER A 276 7.80 6.39 19.43
CA SER A 276 8.76 6.28 18.33
C SER A 276 8.11 6.45 16.96
N LEU A 277 8.89 6.94 15.99
CA LEU A 277 8.60 6.89 14.57
C LEU A 277 9.79 6.23 13.88
N LYS A 278 9.55 5.05 13.28
CA LYS A 278 10.60 4.29 12.62
C LYS A 278 10.15 3.88 11.23
N TYR A 279 11.04 4.10 10.26
CA TYR A 279 10.78 3.74 8.87
C TYR A 279 12.09 3.45 8.13
N LYS A 280 12.00 2.66 7.06
CA LYS A 280 13.10 2.43 6.11
C LYS A 280 12.91 3.31 4.89
N VAL A 281 14.01 3.86 4.39
CA VAL A 281 14.11 4.53 3.10
C VAL A 281 15.07 3.72 2.25
N CYS A 282 14.60 3.21 1.12
CA CYS A 282 15.40 2.46 0.16
C CYS A 282 15.27 3.09 -1.22
N HIS A 283 16.31 2.97 -2.04
CA HIS A 283 16.28 3.50 -3.39
C HIS A 283 16.90 2.52 -4.38
N ASP A 284 16.17 2.31 -5.49
CA ASP A 284 16.67 1.62 -6.68
C ASP A 284 16.11 2.38 -7.90
N ARG A 285 16.92 2.86 -8.75
CA ARG A 285 16.64 3.79 -9.87
C ARG A 285 15.38 3.54 -10.69
N ARG A 286 14.62 2.46 -10.40
CA ARG A 286 13.37 2.09 -11.07
C ARG A 286 12.38 1.54 -10.07
N GLY A 287 11.17 2.12 -10.03
CA GLY A 287 10.12 1.69 -9.10
C GLY A 287 9.78 0.20 -9.19
N ARG A 288 9.77 -0.40 -10.39
CA ARG A 288 9.57 -1.85 -10.55
C ARG A 288 10.67 -2.67 -9.88
N ALA A 289 11.94 -2.30 -10.06
CA ALA A 289 13.05 -3.00 -9.44
C ALA A 289 13.03 -2.89 -7.92
N ALA A 290 12.78 -1.68 -7.41
CA ALA A 290 12.61 -1.46 -5.98
C ALA A 290 11.47 -2.32 -5.41
N HIS A 291 10.30 -2.35 -6.05
CA HIS A 291 9.17 -3.18 -5.64
C HIS A 291 9.52 -4.67 -5.62
N TRP A 292 10.16 -5.15 -6.68
CA TRP A 292 10.57 -6.55 -6.81
C TRP A 292 11.54 -6.96 -5.69
N HIS A 293 12.52 -6.13 -5.36
CA HIS A 293 13.44 -6.39 -4.24
C HIS A 293 12.72 -6.52 -2.91
N PHE A 294 11.72 -5.66 -2.64
CA PHE A 294 10.94 -5.75 -1.39
C PHE A 294 10.13 -7.05 -1.29
N LEU A 295 9.65 -7.57 -2.41
CA LEU A 295 8.97 -8.87 -2.47
C LEU A 295 9.97 -10.03 -2.29
N GLU A 296 11.09 -10.01 -2.99
CA GLU A 296 12.13 -11.04 -2.93
C GLU A 296 12.67 -11.20 -1.49
N TRP A 297 12.90 -10.10 -0.79
CA TRP A 297 13.41 -10.13 0.59
C TRP A 297 12.32 -10.28 1.65
N LYS A 298 11.08 -10.52 1.24
CA LYS A 298 9.93 -10.67 2.15
C LYS A 298 9.75 -9.48 3.11
N ALA A 299 10.21 -8.30 2.70
CA ALA A 299 9.90 -7.05 3.39
C ALA A 299 8.46 -6.61 3.12
N LEU A 300 7.94 -6.99 1.95
CA LEU A 300 6.53 -6.96 1.61
C LEU A 300 6.05 -8.41 1.42
N ASP A 301 5.12 -8.85 2.26
CA ASP A 301 4.55 -10.20 2.17
C ASP A 301 3.61 -10.35 0.96
N HIS A 302 3.41 -11.57 0.51
CA HIS A 302 2.41 -11.94 -0.50
C HIS A 302 1.89 -13.36 -0.25
N SER A 303 0.74 -13.70 -0.83
CA SER A 303 0.23 -15.05 -0.77
C SER A 303 1.02 -15.98 -1.71
N THR A 304 1.46 -17.12 -1.18
CA THR A 304 2.13 -18.17 -1.96
C THR A 304 1.16 -19.19 -2.56
N VAL A 305 -0.14 -19.02 -2.31
CA VAL A 305 -1.21 -19.91 -2.81
C VAL A 305 -2.28 -19.05 -3.46
N ALA A 306 -2.64 -19.38 -4.71
CA ALA A 306 -3.73 -18.72 -5.41
C ALA A 306 -5.10 -19.19 -4.88
N PRO A 307 -6.13 -18.34 -4.94
CA PRO A 307 -7.50 -18.77 -4.82
C PRO A 307 -7.85 -19.84 -5.87
N PRO A 308 -8.92 -20.66 -5.66
CA PRO A 308 -9.33 -21.64 -6.64
C PRO A 308 -9.49 -21.04 -8.04
N SER A 309 -8.90 -21.67 -9.04
CA SER A 309 -8.92 -21.16 -10.42
C SER A 309 -10.34 -20.91 -10.94
N GLU A 310 -11.30 -21.70 -10.44
CA GLU A 310 -12.70 -21.52 -10.76
C GLU A 310 -13.23 -20.13 -10.35
N MET A 311 -12.81 -19.60 -9.19
CA MET A 311 -13.18 -18.26 -8.73
C MET A 311 -12.45 -17.14 -9.51
N LEU A 312 -11.34 -17.47 -10.17
CA LEU A 312 -10.59 -16.54 -11.02
C LEU A 312 -11.11 -16.56 -12.47
N ILE A 313 -11.61 -17.71 -12.95
CA ILE A 313 -12.13 -17.87 -14.32
C ILE A 313 -13.58 -17.40 -14.42
N LYS A 314 -14.44 -17.94 -13.53
CA LYS A 314 -15.89 -17.72 -13.54
C LYS A 314 -16.29 -16.68 -12.49
N PRO A 315 -17.39 -15.93 -12.70
CA PRO A 315 -17.84 -14.92 -11.75
C PRO A 315 -18.31 -15.54 -10.42
N ILE A 316 -18.07 -14.79 -9.35
CA ILE A 316 -18.78 -14.94 -8.09
C ILE A 316 -20.16 -14.28 -8.26
N TRP A 317 -21.17 -14.88 -7.67
CA TRP A 317 -22.50 -14.28 -7.54
C TRP A 317 -22.78 -13.94 -6.08
N SER A 318 -23.55 -12.89 -5.83
CA SER A 318 -23.88 -12.50 -4.46
C SER A 318 -25.25 -11.84 -4.34
N THR A 319 -25.78 -11.82 -3.13
CA THR A 319 -27.00 -11.09 -2.81
C THR A 319 -26.73 -9.63 -2.38
N ARG A 320 -25.51 -9.15 -2.49
CA ARG A 320 -25.03 -7.83 -1.99
C ARG A 320 -25.80 -6.64 -2.58
N GLY A 321 -26.24 -6.72 -3.82
CA GLY A 321 -27.08 -5.70 -4.50
C GLY A 321 -28.57 -5.82 -4.20
N ILE A 322 -28.99 -6.80 -3.40
CA ILE A 322 -30.38 -7.01 -3.02
C ILE A 322 -30.60 -6.33 -1.65
N ASN A 323 -31.77 -5.71 -1.45
CA ASN A 323 -32.10 -5.13 -0.17
C ASN A 323 -31.98 -6.16 0.96
N THR A 324 -31.10 -5.90 1.94
CA THR A 324 -30.77 -6.81 3.03
C THR A 324 -31.97 -7.23 3.86
N ASP A 325 -33.01 -6.38 3.97
CA ASP A 325 -34.22 -6.69 4.71
C ASP A 325 -35.16 -7.65 3.96
N ASN A 326 -34.93 -7.84 2.65
CA ASN A 326 -35.71 -8.70 1.77
C ASN A 326 -35.01 -10.00 1.39
N ILE A 327 -33.85 -10.32 1.99
CA ILE A 327 -33.17 -11.57 1.70
C ILE A 327 -33.92 -12.74 2.32
N LYS A 328 -34.54 -13.53 1.46
CA LYS A 328 -35.31 -14.72 1.82
C LYS A 328 -34.92 -15.88 0.93
N GLN A 329 -35.29 -17.10 1.30
CA GLN A 329 -35.07 -18.30 0.48
C GLN A 329 -35.58 -18.10 -0.97
N SER A 330 -36.77 -17.54 -1.13
CA SER A 330 -37.34 -17.27 -2.48
C SER A 330 -36.50 -16.29 -3.32
N THR A 331 -35.88 -15.30 -2.69
CA THR A 331 -34.99 -14.33 -3.39
C THR A 331 -33.74 -15.03 -3.94
N VAL A 332 -33.13 -15.90 -3.10
CA VAL A 332 -31.95 -16.66 -3.51
C VAL A 332 -32.29 -17.66 -4.61
N LEU A 333 -33.43 -18.38 -4.49
CA LEU A 333 -33.92 -19.30 -5.54
C LEU A 333 -34.19 -18.58 -6.87
N SER A 334 -34.79 -17.38 -6.84
CA SER A 334 -35.02 -16.59 -8.04
C SER A 334 -33.71 -16.15 -8.70
N LEU A 335 -32.71 -15.77 -7.91
CA LEU A 335 -31.39 -15.42 -8.43
C LEU A 335 -30.76 -16.62 -9.15
N VAL A 336 -30.72 -17.79 -8.50
CA VAL A 336 -30.16 -19.03 -9.10
C VAL A 336 -30.93 -19.45 -10.35
N LYS A 337 -32.27 -19.36 -10.31
CA LYS A 337 -33.10 -19.63 -11.49
C LYS A 337 -32.71 -18.73 -12.67
N ASN A 338 -32.61 -17.42 -12.45
CA ASN A 338 -32.25 -16.48 -13.50
C ASN A 338 -30.84 -16.71 -14.06
N ILE A 339 -29.88 -17.11 -13.23
CA ILE A 339 -28.52 -17.50 -13.68
C ILE A 339 -28.60 -18.69 -14.63
N LYS A 340 -29.38 -19.74 -14.26
CA LYS A 340 -29.60 -20.93 -15.07
C LYS A 340 -30.34 -20.60 -16.37
N ASP A 341 -31.47 -19.91 -16.28
CA ASP A 341 -32.31 -19.57 -17.45
C ASP A 341 -31.53 -18.70 -18.44
N SER A 342 -30.59 -17.90 -17.93
CA SER A 342 -29.67 -17.10 -18.76
C SER A 342 -28.44 -17.86 -19.20
N ASP A 343 -28.25 -19.12 -18.82
CA ASP A 343 -27.08 -19.94 -19.15
C ASP A 343 -25.73 -19.20 -18.89
N LEU A 344 -25.59 -18.62 -17.70
CA LEU A 344 -24.41 -17.87 -17.28
C LEU A 344 -23.51 -18.71 -16.37
N PRO A 345 -22.18 -18.63 -16.52
CA PRO A 345 -21.27 -19.35 -15.66
C PRO A 345 -21.26 -18.79 -14.22
N TYR A 346 -20.85 -19.63 -13.30
CA TYR A 346 -20.70 -19.28 -11.88
C TYR A 346 -19.56 -20.09 -11.24
N SER A 347 -18.94 -19.51 -10.21
CA SER A 347 -17.99 -20.21 -9.32
C SER A 347 -18.61 -20.43 -7.95
N GLN A 348 -19.01 -19.36 -7.28
CA GLN A 348 -19.56 -19.38 -5.93
C GLN A 348 -20.71 -18.38 -5.79
N LEU A 349 -21.70 -18.71 -4.93
CA LEU A 349 -22.76 -17.80 -4.54
C LEU A 349 -22.58 -17.42 -3.08
N PHE A 350 -22.42 -16.12 -2.80
CA PHE A 350 -22.44 -15.60 -1.44
C PHE A 350 -23.83 -15.06 -1.08
N ILE A 351 -24.32 -15.50 0.09
CA ILE A 351 -25.52 -14.96 0.70
C ILE A 351 -25.08 -13.94 1.75
N ASP A 352 -25.26 -12.66 1.40
CA ASP A 352 -24.84 -11.51 2.19
C ASP A 352 -26.05 -10.90 2.93
N GLY A 353 -25.79 -10.14 3.98
CA GLY A 353 -26.80 -9.37 4.72
C GLY A 353 -27.52 -10.14 5.80
N ASN A 354 -28.79 -9.79 6.06
CA ASN A 354 -29.57 -10.28 7.21
C ASN A 354 -30.18 -11.67 6.99
N TYR A 355 -29.37 -12.66 6.57
CA TYR A 355 -29.84 -14.03 6.42
C TYR A 355 -29.99 -14.75 7.78
N SER A 356 -29.26 -14.31 8.81
CA SER A 356 -29.26 -14.92 10.15
C SER A 356 -30.24 -14.26 11.09
N LYS A 357 -30.67 -15.00 12.12
CA LYS A 357 -31.65 -14.54 13.15
C LYS A 357 -31.10 -13.39 14.00
N SER A 358 -29.81 -13.40 14.28
CA SER A 358 -29.11 -12.39 15.07
C SER A 358 -27.65 -12.28 14.72
N MET A 359 -27.05 -11.12 14.95
CA MET A 359 -25.64 -10.91 14.75
C MET A 359 -24.79 -11.91 15.55
N GLY A 360 -23.78 -12.51 14.93
CA GLY A 360 -22.89 -13.49 15.54
C GLY A 360 -23.45 -14.91 15.65
N ASN A 361 -24.66 -15.17 15.15
CA ASN A 361 -25.25 -16.51 15.11
C ASN A 361 -24.83 -17.29 13.87
N PHE A 362 -24.85 -16.67 12.66
CA PHE A 362 -24.45 -17.22 11.37
C PHE A 362 -25.29 -18.38 10.83
N TYR A 363 -26.33 -18.83 11.54
CA TYR A 363 -27.31 -19.79 11.03
C TYR A 363 -28.44 -19.06 10.34
N PHE A 364 -29.00 -19.68 9.29
CA PHE A 364 -30.15 -19.13 8.60
C PHE A 364 -31.35 -18.93 9.54
N ASN A 365 -32.03 -17.81 9.37
CA ASN A 365 -33.25 -17.52 10.09
C ASN A 365 -34.39 -18.40 9.52
N GLU A 366 -34.91 -19.33 10.33
CA GLU A 366 -35.93 -20.29 9.94
C GLU A 366 -37.24 -19.64 9.45
N ASN A 367 -37.52 -18.41 9.85
CA ASN A 367 -38.70 -17.67 9.38
C ASN A 367 -38.56 -17.24 7.92
N THR A 368 -37.37 -16.95 7.46
CA THR A 368 -37.06 -16.47 6.09
C THR A 368 -36.47 -17.56 5.21
N PHE A 369 -35.83 -18.58 5.81
CA PHE A 369 -35.21 -19.74 5.16
C PHE A 369 -35.72 -21.03 5.82
N ARG A 370 -36.93 -21.43 5.49
CA ARG A 370 -37.62 -22.56 6.14
C ARG A 370 -36.95 -23.91 5.96
N ASN A 371 -36.29 -24.12 4.85
CA ASN A 371 -35.59 -25.36 4.48
C ASN A 371 -34.18 -25.07 3.97
N SER A 372 -33.37 -24.35 4.75
CA SER A 372 -32.03 -23.91 4.33
C SER A 372 -31.11 -25.07 3.93
N HIS A 373 -31.16 -26.20 4.64
CA HIS A 373 -30.40 -27.39 4.30
C HIS A 373 -30.82 -27.98 2.94
N GLN A 374 -32.11 -28.09 2.69
CA GLN A 374 -32.66 -28.55 1.42
C GLN A 374 -32.30 -27.60 0.29
N LEU A 375 -32.37 -26.28 0.52
CA LEU A 375 -31.99 -25.24 -0.42
C LEU A 375 -30.54 -25.44 -0.92
N ILE A 376 -29.60 -25.66 0.02
CA ILE A 376 -28.19 -25.85 -0.34
C ILE A 376 -27.97 -27.20 -1.02
N MET A 377 -28.71 -28.23 -0.61
CA MET A 377 -28.65 -29.54 -1.27
C MET A 377 -29.26 -29.51 -2.68
N GLU A 378 -30.34 -28.75 -2.92
CA GLU A 378 -30.91 -28.53 -4.25
C GLU A 378 -29.91 -27.85 -5.18
N PHE A 379 -29.18 -26.84 -4.71
CA PHE A 379 -28.12 -26.20 -5.48
C PHE A 379 -26.99 -27.16 -5.88
N ARG A 380 -26.80 -28.23 -5.09
CA ARG A 380 -25.81 -29.29 -5.35
C ARG A 380 -26.32 -30.39 -6.28
N SER A 381 -27.62 -30.69 -6.21
CA SER A 381 -28.20 -31.83 -6.94
C SER A 381 -28.62 -31.48 -8.38
N ASP A 382 -29.11 -30.26 -8.60
CA ASP A 382 -29.69 -29.85 -9.89
C ASP A 382 -28.66 -29.37 -10.92
N LEU A 383 -27.41 -29.21 -10.52
CA LEU A 383 -26.33 -28.73 -11.37
C LEU A 383 -25.43 -29.91 -11.74
N VAL A 384 -25.80 -30.62 -12.78
CA VAL A 384 -25.28 -31.95 -13.17
C VAL A 384 -23.80 -32.00 -13.52
N SER A 385 -23.11 -30.87 -13.75
CA SER A 385 -21.67 -30.86 -14.08
C SER A 385 -20.82 -30.01 -13.15
N ASP A 386 -21.31 -28.85 -12.70
CA ASP A 386 -20.59 -27.92 -11.84
C ASP A 386 -21.43 -27.59 -10.61
N LYS A 387 -21.05 -28.13 -9.45
CA LYS A 387 -21.78 -27.91 -8.19
C LYS A 387 -21.63 -26.46 -7.74
N LEU A 388 -22.73 -25.68 -7.74
CA LEU A 388 -22.73 -24.34 -7.18
C LEU A 388 -22.30 -24.38 -5.72
N GLN A 389 -21.21 -23.70 -5.42
CA GLN A 389 -20.70 -23.58 -4.05
C GLN A 389 -21.40 -22.39 -3.38
N VAL A 390 -21.90 -22.61 -2.18
CA VAL A 390 -22.56 -21.57 -1.39
C VAL A 390 -21.65 -21.12 -0.27
N GLY A 391 -21.45 -19.82 -0.15
CA GLY A 391 -20.80 -19.18 0.98
C GLY A 391 -21.75 -18.22 1.69
N THR A 392 -21.42 -17.83 2.90
CA THR A 392 -22.19 -16.84 3.67
C THR A 392 -21.29 -15.72 4.18
N GLU A 393 -21.88 -14.55 4.34
CA GLU A 393 -21.21 -13.42 4.96
C GLU A 393 -21.15 -13.56 6.45
N VAL A 394 -19.98 -13.34 7.04
CA VAL A 394 -19.76 -13.38 8.50
C VAL A 394 -19.03 -12.13 8.97
N PHE A 395 -19.29 -11.75 10.22
CA PHE A 395 -18.72 -10.56 10.85
C PHE A 395 -18.01 -10.93 12.16
N PRO A 396 -17.09 -10.10 12.66
CA PRO A 396 -16.45 -10.32 13.95
C PRO A 396 -17.38 -9.99 15.14
N PHE A 397 -18.62 -10.51 15.10
CA PHE A 397 -19.61 -10.34 16.15
C PHE A 397 -19.83 -11.63 16.92
N VAL A 398 -20.18 -11.49 18.19
CA VAL A 398 -20.49 -12.59 19.09
C VAL A 398 -21.79 -12.34 19.83
N SER A 399 -22.49 -13.42 20.16
CA SER A 399 -23.73 -13.36 20.96
C SER A 399 -23.48 -13.40 22.48
N GLU A 400 -22.31 -13.86 22.90
CA GLU A 400 -21.94 -14.04 24.29
C GLU A 400 -20.94 -12.97 24.76
N THR A 401 -21.28 -12.23 25.80
CA THR A 401 -20.48 -11.12 26.35
C THR A 401 -19.09 -11.56 26.83
N LYS A 402 -18.92 -12.81 27.29
CA LYS A 402 -17.62 -13.34 27.74
C LYS A 402 -16.58 -13.44 26.62
N PHE A 403 -17.02 -13.52 25.35
CA PHE A 403 -16.16 -13.59 24.17
C PHE A 403 -16.00 -12.24 23.45
N ALA A 404 -16.70 -11.21 23.96
CA ALA A 404 -16.66 -9.88 23.38
C ALA A 404 -15.45 -9.08 23.90
N LEU A 405 -15.03 -8.10 23.09
CA LEU A 405 -14.17 -7.03 23.57
C LEU A 405 -14.82 -6.29 24.72
N GLN A 406 -14.09 -6.06 25.79
CA GLN A 406 -14.57 -5.36 26.96
C GLN A 406 -14.11 -3.90 26.90
N PHE A 407 -15.03 -2.99 27.22
CA PHE A 407 -14.78 -1.55 27.28
C PHE A 407 -14.98 -1.05 28.70
N LYS A 408 -14.11 -0.14 29.14
CA LYS A 408 -14.25 0.60 30.40
C LYS A 408 -14.57 2.06 30.11
N PRO A 409 -15.54 2.69 30.84
CA PRO A 409 -15.75 4.14 30.68
C PRO A 409 -14.52 4.92 31.10
N ARG A 410 -14.24 6.04 30.43
CA ARG A 410 -13.25 7.02 30.88
C ARG A 410 -13.72 7.62 32.20
N GLN A 411 -12.78 7.84 33.14
CA GLN A 411 -13.06 8.57 34.38
C GLN A 411 -13.56 9.97 33.97
N ASN A 412 -14.82 10.28 34.31
CA ASN A 412 -15.58 11.51 34.07
C ASN A 412 -16.60 11.52 32.91
N SER A 413 -16.89 10.40 32.23
CA SER A 413 -18.04 10.37 31.33
C SER A 413 -19.32 9.93 32.07
N ASN A 414 -20.24 10.87 32.22
CA ASN A 414 -21.58 10.60 32.81
C ASN A 414 -22.59 10.01 31.80
N THR A 415 -22.15 9.63 30.60
CA THR A 415 -23.03 9.17 29.53
C THR A 415 -22.93 7.66 29.33
N TYR A 416 -23.64 6.91 30.22
CA TYR A 416 -24.14 5.59 29.83
C TYR A 416 -25.42 5.76 29.01
N GLY A 417 -25.27 6.09 27.73
CA GLY A 417 -26.35 5.88 26.77
C GLY A 417 -26.45 4.37 26.48
N ASN A 418 -27.65 3.79 26.55
CA ASN A 418 -27.97 2.44 26.08
C ASN A 418 -27.78 2.35 24.57
N VAL A 419 -26.52 2.42 24.09
CA VAL A 419 -26.21 2.10 22.70
C VAL A 419 -26.05 0.58 22.66
N SER A 420 -27.03 -0.11 22.10
CA SER A 420 -26.97 -1.52 21.76
C SER A 420 -25.96 -1.68 20.59
N LEU A 421 -24.68 -1.57 20.89
CA LEU A 421 -23.61 -1.85 19.91
C LEU A 421 -23.49 -3.36 19.75
N PRO A 422 -23.22 -3.84 18.51
CA PRO A 422 -22.90 -5.24 18.31
C PRO A 422 -21.65 -5.61 19.11
N LEU A 423 -21.70 -6.79 19.77
CA LEU A 423 -20.60 -7.30 20.56
C LEU A 423 -19.47 -7.78 19.64
N HIS A 424 -18.39 -7.03 19.55
CA HIS A 424 -17.22 -7.39 18.75
C HIS A 424 -16.44 -8.55 19.38
N LEU A 425 -16.05 -9.53 18.57
CA LEU A 425 -15.21 -10.66 18.98
C LEU A 425 -13.89 -10.16 19.57
N ASN A 426 -13.54 -10.68 20.75
CA ASN A 426 -12.20 -10.45 21.31
C ASN A 426 -11.17 -11.34 20.61
N VAL A 427 -10.65 -10.88 19.47
CA VAL A 427 -9.63 -11.59 18.67
C VAL A 427 -8.30 -11.78 19.41
N PHE A 428 -8.09 -11.09 20.55
CA PHE A 428 -6.90 -11.19 21.39
C PHE A 428 -7.03 -12.28 22.47
N ASN A 429 -8.24 -12.79 22.70
CA ASN A 429 -8.51 -13.85 23.64
C ASN A 429 -8.55 -15.22 22.92
N LYS A 430 -7.63 -16.11 23.27
CA LYS A 430 -7.52 -17.45 22.66
C LYS A 430 -8.79 -18.28 22.82
N GLU A 431 -9.50 -18.16 23.95
CA GLU A 431 -10.75 -18.89 24.19
C GLU A 431 -11.87 -18.37 23.29
N ALA A 432 -11.99 -17.04 23.14
CA ALA A 432 -12.96 -16.40 22.26
C ALA A 432 -12.73 -16.81 20.79
N VAL A 433 -11.48 -16.76 20.33
CA VAL A 433 -11.09 -17.20 18.97
C VAL A 433 -11.36 -18.69 18.76
N THR A 434 -11.06 -19.53 19.76
CA THR A 434 -11.33 -20.97 19.68
C THR A 434 -12.82 -21.25 19.61
N TRP A 435 -13.62 -20.55 20.42
CA TRP A 435 -15.08 -20.66 20.38
C TRP A 435 -15.64 -20.22 19.02
N TYR A 436 -15.21 -19.05 18.52
CA TYR A 436 -15.65 -18.50 17.23
C TYR A 436 -15.32 -19.45 16.07
N ASN A 437 -14.11 -19.98 16.02
CA ASN A 437 -13.68 -20.94 15.00
C ASN A 437 -14.48 -22.26 15.09
N LYS A 438 -14.76 -22.76 16.30
CA LYS A 438 -15.60 -23.94 16.50
C LYS A 438 -17.03 -23.69 16.01
N HIS A 439 -17.57 -22.52 16.31
CA HIS A 439 -18.90 -22.12 15.87
C HIS A 439 -19.00 -22.03 14.34
N LEU A 440 -18.07 -21.32 13.69
CA LEU A 440 -18.03 -21.26 12.23
C LEU A 440 -17.82 -22.64 11.57
N LYS A 441 -16.98 -23.51 12.15
CA LYS A 441 -16.82 -24.89 11.65
C LYS A 441 -18.11 -25.70 11.77
N SER A 442 -18.91 -25.47 12.80
CA SER A 442 -20.23 -26.11 12.95
C SER A 442 -21.18 -25.65 11.85
N VAL A 443 -21.27 -24.30 11.65
CA VAL A 443 -22.06 -23.70 10.57
C VAL A 443 -21.63 -24.22 9.21
N TYR A 444 -20.30 -24.24 8.93
CA TYR A 444 -19.74 -24.77 7.69
C TYR A 444 -20.15 -26.23 7.41
N LYS A 445 -20.08 -27.08 8.45
CA LYS A 445 -20.43 -28.50 8.34
C LYS A 445 -21.94 -28.70 8.17
N GLU A 446 -22.73 -27.99 8.97
CA GLU A 446 -24.19 -28.15 9.01
C GLU A 446 -24.85 -27.61 7.75
N LEU A 447 -24.44 -26.42 7.30
CA LEU A 447 -24.94 -25.81 6.08
C LEU A 447 -24.24 -26.33 4.82
N THR A 448 -23.21 -27.16 4.95
CA THR A 448 -22.40 -27.68 3.83
C THR A 448 -21.90 -26.57 2.89
N THR A 449 -21.66 -25.38 3.47
CA THR A 449 -21.10 -24.22 2.73
C THR A 449 -19.64 -24.46 2.35
N ARG A 450 -19.14 -23.72 1.37
CA ARG A 450 -17.70 -23.66 1.05
C ARG A 450 -17.23 -22.22 1.08
N GLY A 451 -16.43 -21.89 2.09
CA GLY A 451 -15.89 -20.57 2.31
C GLY A 451 -16.86 -19.57 2.94
N PHE A 452 -16.30 -18.49 3.37
CA PHE A 452 -17.01 -17.37 3.98
C PHE A 452 -16.54 -16.05 3.38
N ARG A 453 -17.43 -15.06 3.36
CA ARG A 453 -17.04 -13.66 3.19
C ARG A 453 -16.90 -13.04 4.57
N PHE A 454 -15.67 -12.84 5.04
CA PHE A 454 -15.34 -12.19 6.30
C PHE A 454 -15.42 -10.68 6.14
N SER A 455 -16.60 -10.13 6.40
CA SER A 455 -16.89 -8.70 6.35
C SER A 455 -16.62 -8.01 7.69
N GLY A 456 -16.42 -6.69 7.69
CA GLY A 456 -16.01 -5.96 8.89
C GLY A 456 -14.55 -6.22 9.26
N GLY A 457 -14.24 -6.20 10.55
CA GLY A 457 -12.86 -6.37 11.04
C GLY A 457 -11.98 -5.13 10.90
N HIS A 458 -12.59 -3.98 10.64
CA HIS A 458 -11.85 -2.72 10.57
C HIS A 458 -11.45 -2.24 11.97
N ALA A 459 -10.25 -1.73 12.09
CA ALA A 459 -9.75 -1.18 13.35
C ALA A 459 -10.60 -0.02 13.87
N PHE A 460 -11.19 0.75 12.96
CA PHE A 460 -12.08 1.86 13.32
C PHE A 460 -13.38 1.39 13.99
N ASP A 461 -13.88 0.17 13.69
CA ASP A 461 -15.12 -0.35 14.27
C ASP A 461 -15.01 -0.57 15.78
N ILE A 462 -13.79 -0.75 16.32
CA ILE A 462 -13.54 -0.89 17.78
C ILE A 462 -13.07 0.40 18.45
N VAL A 463 -13.04 1.52 17.72
CA VAL A 463 -12.77 2.85 18.27
C VAL A 463 -14.09 3.43 18.78
N GLN A 464 -14.18 3.68 20.08
CA GLN A 464 -15.34 4.32 20.70
C GLN A 464 -14.88 5.57 21.46
N GLU A 465 -15.60 6.65 21.28
CA GLU A 465 -15.39 7.85 22.08
C GLU A 465 -15.75 7.55 23.54
N ASP A 466 -15.01 8.15 24.47
CA ASP A 466 -15.24 8.05 25.92
C ASP A 466 -15.12 6.67 26.59
N VAL A 467 -14.56 5.66 25.90
CA VAL A 467 -14.28 4.36 26.49
C VAL A 467 -12.86 3.89 26.24
N HIS A 468 -12.30 3.11 27.15
CA HIS A 468 -11.02 2.45 26.99
C HIS A 468 -11.20 0.96 26.75
N LEU A 469 -10.43 0.39 25.83
CA LEU A 469 -10.35 -1.05 25.66
C LEU A 469 -9.69 -1.70 26.88
N ASN A 470 -10.39 -2.63 27.51
CA ASN A 470 -9.89 -3.39 28.65
C ASN A 470 -9.07 -4.60 28.15
N LEU A 471 -7.81 -4.38 27.78
CA LEU A 471 -6.91 -5.43 27.35
C LEU A 471 -5.78 -5.60 28.37
N GLN A 472 -5.47 -6.85 28.69
CA GLN A 472 -4.45 -7.18 29.69
C GLN A 472 -3.00 -7.00 29.18
N ASN A 473 -2.78 -6.81 27.87
CA ASN A 473 -1.47 -6.75 27.24
C ASN A 473 -1.06 -5.34 26.85
N SER A 474 0.16 -4.97 27.21
CA SER A 474 0.80 -3.66 26.94
C SER A 474 1.15 -3.38 25.46
N THR A 475 1.04 -4.38 24.57
CA THR A 475 1.47 -4.28 23.16
C THR A 475 0.30 -4.17 22.17
N PHE A 476 -0.82 -3.65 22.63
CA PHE A 476 -2.00 -3.50 21.79
C PHE A 476 -1.83 -2.38 20.77
N HIS A 477 -2.23 -2.66 19.53
CA HIS A 477 -2.41 -1.69 18.46
C HIS A 477 -3.71 -1.99 17.70
N LEU A 478 -4.45 -0.96 17.32
CA LEU A 478 -5.77 -1.08 16.70
C LEU A 478 -5.77 -1.97 15.45
N ASN A 479 -4.81 -1.82 14.54
CA ASN A 479 -4.72 -2.64 13.33
C ASN A 479 -4.38 -4.12 13.60
N LYS A 480 -3.96 -4.50 14.82
CA LYS A 480 -3.85 -5.92 15.20
C LYS A 480 -5.21 -6.60 15.21
N PHE A 481 -6.30 -5.87 15.50
CA PHE A 481 -7.65 -6.41 15.38
C PHE A 481 -7.92 -6.89 13.95
N THR A 482 -7.64 -6.04 12.96
CA THR A 482 -7.80 -6.39 11.54
C THR A 482 -6.93 -7.59 11.14
N ASN A 483 -5.66 -7.59 11.51
CA ASN A 483 -4.74 -8.68 11.18
C ASN A 483 -5.20 -10.02 11.79
N HIS A 484 -5.59 -10.04 13.08
CA HIS A 484 -6.04 -11.26 13.75
C HIS A 484 -7.36 -11.78 13.17
N TYR A 485 -8.27 -10.88 12.76
CA TYR A 485 -9.50 -11.29 12.09
C TYR A 485 -9.25 -11.90 10.71
N ALA A 486 -8.35 -11.31 9.92
CA ALA A 486 -7.90 -11.88 8.65
C ALA A 486 -7.20 -13.25 8.84
N ALA A 487 -6.42 -13.41 9.92
CA ALA A 487 -5.82 -14.69 10.28
C ALA A 487 -6.87 -15.77 10.60
N ILE A 488 -8.00 -15.39 11.22
CA ILE A 488 -9.11 -16.32 11.42
C ILE A 488 -9.69 -16.77 10.07
N ALA A 489 -9.89 -15.84 9.13
CA ALA A 489 -10.41 -16.15 7.80
C ALA A 489 -9.54 -17.18 7.06
N SER A 490 -8.22 -17.06 7.14
CA SER A 490 -7.28 -17.98 6.49
C SER A 490 -7.40 -19.45 6.95
N LEU A 491 -7.98 -19.70 8.14
CA LEU A 491 -8.19 -21.05 8.66
C LEU A 491 -9.34 -21.80 7.95
N PHE A 492 -10.15 -21.10 7.15
CA PHE A 492 -11.29 -21.68 6.42
C PHE A 492 -11.00 -21.93 4.95
N GLY A 493 -9.76 -21.72 4.49
CA GLY A 493 -9.26 -22.11 3.19
C GLY A 493 -9.46 -21.06 2.09
N GLU A 494 -9.15 -21.50 0.88
CA GLU A 494 -8.94 -20.66 -0.31
C GLU A 494 -10.23 -20.05 -0.90
N HIS A 495 -11.41 -20.50 -0.45
CA HIS A 495 -12.70 -19.98 -0.90
C HIS A 495 -13.20 -18.79 -0.07
N CYS A 496 -12.32 -18.19 0.73
CA CYS A 496 -12.69 -17.08 1.62
C CYS A 496 -12.32 -15.73 1.04
N LEU A 497 -13.16 -14.74 1.33
CA LEU A 497 -12.93 -13.34 1.06
C LEU A 497 -12.76 -12.60 2.38
N ILE A 498 -11.87 -11.60 2.42
CA ILE A 498 -11.74 -10.69 3.57
C ILE A 498 -12.08 -9.26 3.17
N GLY A 499 -12.84 -8.56 4.00
CA GLY A 499 -13.27 -7.18 3.77
C GLY A 499 -12.35 -6.12 4.37
N SER A 500 -11.26 -6.51 5.04
CA SER A 500 -10.27 -5.59 5.59
C SER A 500 -8.91 -6.27 5.76
N GLY A 501 -7.81 -5.53 5.58
CA GLY A 501 -6.46 -6.08 5.66
C GLY A 501 -5.42 -5.09 6.14
N TYR A 502 -4.52 -5.56 7.00
CA TYR A 502 -3.31 -4.91 7.45
C TYR A 502 -2.28 -5.97 7.79
N LYS A 503 -1.14 -5.99 7.09
CA LYS A 503 -0.13 -7.06 7.22
C LYS A 503 -0.74 -8.46 7.07
N SER A 504 -1.63 -8.62 6.08
CA SER A 504 -2.44 -9.82 5.86
C SER A 504 -2.19 -10.46 4.49
N GLN A 505 -1.18 -10.03 3.77
CA GLN A 505 -0.87 -10.43 2.39
C GLN A 505 -0.54 -11.92 2.28
N ASN A 506 0.08 -12.51 3.30
CA ASN A 506 0.49 -13.92 3.35
C ASN A 506 -0.67 -14.91 3.60
N TYR A 507 -1.88 -14.40 3.82
CA TYR A 507 -3.05 -15.26 3.96
C TYR A 507 -3.66 -15.59 2.59
N THR A 508 -4.02 -16.86 2.40
CA THR A 508 -4.67 -17.33 1.17
C THR A 508 -6.14 -16.93 1.17
N VAL A 509 -6.42 -15.71 0.76
CA VAL A 509 -7.77 -15.13 0.71
C VAL A 509 -7.88 -14.11 -0.42
N ILE A 510 -9.10 -13.89 -0.91
CA ILE A 510 -9.39 -12.81 -1.86
C ILE A 510 -9.61 -11.52 -1.06
N ALA A 511 -8.90 -10.46 -1.44
CA ALA A 511 -9.08 -9.13 -0.87
C ALA A 511 -10.34 -8.47 -1.47
N ASP A 512 -11.40 -8.37 -0.70
CA ASP A 512 -12.66 -7.71 -1.08
C ASP A 512 -12.59 -6.23 -0.70
N ALA A 513 -12.40 -5.35 -1.68
CA ALA A 513 -12.31 -3.89 -1.47
C ALA A 513 -13.63 -3.27 -0.96
N GLY A 514 -14.61 -4.10 -0.67
CA GLY A 514 -15.92 -3.71 -0.18
C GLY A 514 -16.90 -3.32 -1.29
N PRO A 515 -18.11 -2.93 -0.93
CA PRO A 515 -19.09 -2.50 -1.91
C PRO A 515 -18.64 -1.18 -2.58
N MET A 516 -18.72 -1.16 -3.90
CA MET A 516 -18.50 0.02 -4.72
C MET A 516 -19.85 0.68 -5.03
N LEU A 517 -19.85 2.01 -5.22
CA LEU A 517 -21.08 2.76 -5.53
C LEU A 517 -21.47 2.63 -7.01
N ALA A 518 -22.76 2.52 -7.28
CA ALA A 518 -23.30 2.60 -8.65
C ALA A 518 -23.17 4.03 -9.20
N SER A 519 -21.93 4.45 -9.47
CA SER A 519 -21.59 5.80 -9.94
C SER A 519 -20.34 5.78 -10.84
N TRP A 520 -20.15 6.87 -11.57
CA TRP A 520 -19.04 7.02 -12.52
C TRP A 520 -17.75 7.59 -11.90
N ASN A 521 -17.79 8.16 -10.70
CA ASN A 521 -16.74 8.98 -10.12
C ASN A 521 -15.61 8.17 -9.41
N HIS A 522 -14.61 8.90 -8.89
CA HIS A 522 -13.49 8.31 -8.12
C HIS A 522 -13.85 7.97 -6.66
N LYS A 523 -15.03 8.37 -6.16
CA LYS A 523 -15.50 8.03 -4.82
C LYS A 523 -16.20 6.68 -4.85
N LYS A 524 -15.41 5.61 -4.81
CA LYS A 524 -15.87 4.21 -4.90
C LYS A 524 -16.75 3.90 -6.13
N GLY A 525 -16.72 4.71 -7.20
CA GLY A 525 -17.41 4.46 -8.46
C GLY A 525 -16.49 3.85 -9.52
N LEU A 526 -16.96 3.79 -10.78
CA LEU A 526 -16.25 3.15 -11.89
C LEU A 526 -14.82 3.64 -12.09
N GLN A 527 -14.58 4.96 -11.97
CA GLN A 527 -13.24 5.55 -12.13
C GLN A 527 -12.27 5.16 -11.02
N SER A 528 -12.74 4.65 -9.87
CA SER A 528 -11.89 4.22 -8.77
C SER A 528 -11.39 2.79 -8.90
N ILE A 529 -11.96 1.96 -9.78
CA ILE A 529 -11.67 0.52 -9.86
C ILE A 529 -10.22 0.25 -10.22
N ILE A 530 -9.73 0.87 -11.30
CA ILE A 530 -8.36 0.70 -11.78
C ILE A 530 -7.37 1.16 -10.71
N PRO A 531 -7.43 2.41 -10.20
CA PRO A 531 -6.52 2.86 -9.14
C PRO A 531 -6.56 1.99 -7.87
N THR A 532 -7.73 1.49 -7.46
CA THR A 532 -7.86 0.58 -6.31
C THR A 532 -7.14 -0.74 -6.57
N THR A 533 -7.39 -1.37 -7.72
CA THR A 533 -6.75 -2.64 -8.07
C THR A 533 -5.23 -2.52 -8.15
N LEU A 534 -4.73 -1.44 -8.78
CA LEU A 534 -3.30 -1.17 -8.88
C LEU A 534 -2.66 -0.93 -7.51
N THR A 535 -3.33 -0.17 -6.65
CA THR A 535 -2.84 0.11 -5.28
C THR A 535 -2.75 -1.17 -4.46
N TYR A 536 -3.79 -2.01 -4.47
CA TYR A 536 -3.80 -3.26 -3.70
C TYR A 536 -2.75 -4.24 -4.24
N GLY A 537 -2.60 -4.35 -5.56
CA GLY A 537 -1.57 -5.17 -6.17
C GLY A 537 -0.15 -4.77 -5.73
N LEU A 538 0.16 -3.46 -5.71
CA LEU A 538 1.45 -2.95 -5.23
C LEU A 538 1.67 -3.19 -3.72
N MET A 539 0.62 -3.29 -2.93
CA MET A 539 0.70 -3.58 -1.50
C MET A 539 0.80 -5.08 -1.18
N GLY A 540 0.90 -5.96 -2.19
CA GLY A 540 1.00 -7.41 -2.00
C GLY A 540 -0.34 -8.14 -1.91
N TYR A 541 -1.44 -7.53 -2.34
CA TYR A 541 -2.76 -8.17 -2.47
C TYR A 541 -3.13 -8.31 -3.96
N PRO A 542 -2.60 -9.30 -4.69
CA PRO A 542 -2.82 -9.42 -6.13
C PRO A 542 -4.23 -9.92 -6.51
N PHE A 543 -4.89 -10.68 -5.63
CA PHE A 543 -6.23 -11.23 -5.85
C PHE A 543 -7.29 -10.30 -5.27
N VAL A 544 -7.64 -9.26 -6.03
CA VAL A 544 -8.55 -8.19 -5.60
C VAL A 544 -9.91 -8.33 -6.24
N LEU A 545 -10.96 -8.23 -5.41
CA LEU A 545 -12.34 -8.05 -5.84
C LEU A 545 -12.75 -6.59 -5.60
N THR A 546 -13.05 -5.86 -6.67
CA THR A 546 -13.46 -4.43 -6.61
C THR A 546 -14.97 -4.27 -6.70
N GLY A 547 -15.70 -4.96 -5.82
CA GLY A 547 -17.15 -4.90 -5.72
C GLY A 547 -17.90 -5.55 -6.90
N PRO A 548 -19.24 -5.60 -6.84
CA PRO A 548 -20.02 -6.19 -7.90
C PRO A 548 -20.10 -5.29 -9.13
N ILE A 549 -20.27 -5.92 -10.30
CA ILE A 549 -20.43 -5.26 -11.60
C ILE A 549 -21.64 -4.32 -11.57
N GLY A 550 -21.39 -3.06 -11.93
CA GLY A 550 -22.37 -1.98 -11.87
C GLY A 550 -22.40 -1.22 -10.55
N GLY A 551 -21.74 -1.75 -9.51
CA GLY A 551 -21.79 -1.19 -8.17
C GLY A 551 -23.12 -1.46 -7.45
N VAL A 552 -23.27 -0.88 -6.26
CA VAL A 552 -24.49 -0.93 -5.45
C VAL A 552 -24.96 0.46 -5.08
N ASP A 553 -26.26 0.67 -5.00
CA ASP A 553 -26.83 1.93 -4.50
C ASP A 553 -26.92 1.88 -2.98
N MET A 554 -25.85 2.31 -2.32
CA MET A 554 -25.84 2.40 -0.85
C MET A 554 -26.68 3.55 -0.29
N LEU A 555 -27.01 4.55 -1.12
CA LEU A 555 -27.82 5.71 -0.70
C LEU A 555 -29.31 5.40 -0.73
N GLY A 556 -29.76 4.50 -1.60
CA GLY A 556 -31.15 4.04 -1.63
C GLY A 556 -31.64 3.43 -0.31
N LYS A 557 -30.69 2.90 0.50
CA LYS A 557 -30.94 2.43 1.86
C LYS A 557 -31.46 3.53 2.81
N LEU A 558 -31.05 4.79 2.56
CA LEU A 558 -31.49 5.96 3.33
C LEU A 558 -32.89 6.45 2.94
N PHE A 559 -33.38 6.11 1.74
CA PHE A 559 -34.55 6.76 1.18
C PHE A 559 -35.76 5.86 0.92
N ASN A 560 -35.79 4.56 1.16
CA ASN A 560 -37.01 3.71 1.16
C ASN A 560 -36.71 2.20 1.02
N GLY A 561 -35.46 1.76 1.13
CA GLY A 561 -35.11 0.33 1.15
C GLY A 561 -35.19 -0.38 -0.23
N ASN A 562 -35.48 0.32 -1.31
CA ASN A 562 -35.41 -0.22 -2.67
C ASN A 562 -34.07 0.14 -3.30
N PHE A 563 -33.30 -0.88 -3.69
CA PHE A 563 -32.06 -0.71 -4.45
C PHE A 563 -32.39 -0.87 -5.95
N PRO A 564 -32.49 0.20 -6.72
CA PRO A 564 -32.63 0.06 -8.16
C PRO A 564 -31.38 -0.60 -8.74
N PRO A 565 -31.51 -1.39 -9.81
CA PRO A 565 -30.35 -1.90 -10.52
C PRO A 565 -29.50 -0.74 -11.05
N PRO A 566 -28.18 -0.93 -11.22
CA PRO A 566 -27.34 0.07 -11.85
C PRO A 566 -27.85 0.50 -13.23
N GLU A 567 -27.48 1.69 -13.69
CA GLU A 567 -27.77 2.13 -15.06
C GLU A 567 -27.19 1.15 -16.09
N LYS A 568 -27.91 0.88 -17.21
CA LYS A 568 -27.50 -0.09 -18.25
C LYS A 568 -26.08 0.18 -18.76
N GLU A 569 -25.76 1.43 -19.12
CA GLU A 569 -24.42 1.77 -19.63
C GLU A 569 -23.33 1.58 -18.57
N LEU A 570 -23.59 1.99 -17.33
CA LEU A 570 -22.67 1.78 -16.21
C LEU A 570 -22.38 0.29 -16.00
N PHE A 571 -23.41 -0.56 -16.01
CA PHE A 571 -23.28 -2.01 -15.92
C PHE A 571 -22.39 -2.57 -17.03
N ILE A 572 -22.61 -2.18 -18.29
CA ILE A 572 -21.84 -2.65 -19.44
C ILE A 572 -20.37 -2.21 -19.32
N ARG A 573 -20.11 -0.93 -19.04
CA ARG A 573 -18.74 -0.40 -18.90
C ARG A 573 -18.01 -1.03 -17.71
N TRP A 574 -18.72 -1.34 -16.64
CA TRP A 574 -18.13 -2.05 -15.51
C TRP A 574 -17.78 -3.51 -15.84
N LEU A 575 -18.67 -4.22 -16.52
CA LEU A 575 -18.42 -5.57 -17.02
C LEU A 575 -17.16 -5.62 -17.88
N GLN A 576 -16.99 -4.64 -18.78
CA GLN A 576 -15.83 -4.51 -19.66
C GLN A 576 -14.52 -4.44 -18.87
N ILE A 577 -14.49 -3.75 -17.73
CA ILE A 577 -13.31 -3.71 -16.86
C ILE A 577 -13.15 -5.02 -16.09
N ALA A 578 -14.23 -5.48 -15.46
CA ALA A 578 -14.21 -6.61 -14.54
C ALA A 578 -13.71 -7.90 -15.17
N VAL A 579 -13.94 -8.15 -16.45
CA VAL A 579 -13.47 -9.34 -17.14
C VAL A 579 -11.94 -9.40 -17.28
N PHE A 580 -11.24 -8.28 -17.16
CA PHE A 580 -9.76 -8.22 -17.18
C PHE A 580 -9.15 -8.17 -15.77
N LEU A 581 -9.97 -8.03 -14.72
CA LEU A 581 -9.49 -7.98 -13.34
C LEU A 581 -9.32 -9.38 -12.74
N PRO A 582 -8.52 -9.55 -11.68
CA PRO A 582 -8.26 -10.84 -11.07
C PRO A 582 -9.53 -11.61 -10.67
N VAL A 583 -10.45 -10.95 -9.99
CA VAL A 583 -11.72 -11.52 -9.50
C VAL A 583 -12.89 -10.65 -9.94
N MET A 584 -14.02 -11.25 -10.29
CA MET A 584 -15.23 -10.53 -10.68
C MET A 584 -16.46 -11.06 -9.95
N GLU A 585 -17.42 -10.17 -9.68
CA GLU A 585 -18.65 -10.47 -8.95
C GLU A 585 -19.86 -9.85 -9.64
N PHE A 586 -20.98 -10.59 -9.68
CA PHE A 586 -22.30 -10.08 -10.01
C PHE A 586 -23.18 -10.08 -8.75
N SER A 587 -23.88 -8.97 -8.55
CA SER A 587 -25.02 -8.87 -7.62
C SER A 587 -26.32 -8.52 -8.34
N SER A 588 -26.22 -7.76 -9.44
CA SER A 588 -27.29 -7.50 -10.38
C SER A 588 -27.05 -8.32 -11.64
N GLY A 589 -28.07 -8.99 -12.16
CA GLY A 589 -27.93 -9.84 -13.34
C GLY A 589 -28.18 -9.09 -14.66
N PRO A 590 -27.53 -9.50 -15.76
CA PRO A 590 -27.70 -8.86 -17.08
C PRO A 590 -29.12 -8.98 -17.64
N TRP A 591 -29.92 -9.95 -17.19
CA TRP A 591 -31.32 -10.11 -17.59
C TRP A 591 -32.19 -8.91 -17.23
N LEU A 592 -31.79 -8.04 -16.32
CA LEU A 592 -32.47 -6.80 -15.96
C LEU A 592 -32.47 -5.77 -17.11
N TYR A 593 -31.58 -5.93 -18.09
CA TYR A 593 -31.34 -4.98 -19.18
C TYR A 593 -31.72 -5.54 -20.57
N GLY A 594 -32.30 -6.76 -20.60
CA GLY A 594 -32.75 -7.43 -21.80
C GLY A 594 -31.72 -8.40 -22.41
N GLU A 595 -32.18 -9.16 -23.40
CA GLU A 595 -31.45 -10.28 -24.01
C GLU A 595 -30.14 -9.85 -24.68
N GLU A 596 -30.09 -8.64 -25.25
CA GLU A 596 -28.85 -8.07 -25.81
C GLU A 596 -27.72 -8.03 -24.81
N VAL A 597 -27.99 -7.56 -23.57
CA VAL A 597 -26.98 -7.47 -22.51
C VAL A 597 -26.60 -8.85 -21.96
N VAL A 598 -27.56 -9.78 -21.89
CA VAL A 598 -27.30 -11.20 -21.56
C VAL A 598 -26.31 -11.81 -22.56
N ASN A 599 -26.58 -11.65 -23.86
CA ASN A 599 -25.72 -12.19 -24.92
C ASN A 599 -24.34 -11.55 -24.94
N TYR A 600 -24.26 -10.24 -24.70
CA TYR A 600 -22.98 -9.55 -24.56
C TYR A 600 -22.20 -10.05 -23.34
N THR A 601 -22.87 -10.24 -22.20
CA THR A 601 -22.25 -10.78 -20.98
C THR A 601 -21.68 -12.18 -21.22
N LYS A 602 -22.43 -13.08 -21.86
CA LYS A 602 -21.95 -14.42 -22.24
C LYS A 602 -20.66 -14.34 -23.07
N LYS A 603 -20.68 -13.52 -24.12
CA LYS A 603 -19.51 -13.31 -24.99
C LYS A 603 -18.28 -12.84 -24.21
N MET A 604 -18.45 -11.90 -23.29
CA MET A 604 -17.33 -11.39 -22.46
C MET A 604 -16.80 -12.43 -21.48
N LEU A 605 -17.68 -13.23 -20.87
CA LEU A 605 -17.28 -14.31 -19.95
C LEU A 605 -16.60 -15.47 -20.70
N GLU A 606 -17.08 -15.81 -21.90
CA GLU A 606 -16.43 -16.77 -22.79
C GLU A 606 -15.05 -16.30 -23.23
N TYR A 607 -14.90 -15.01 -23.59
CA TYR A 607 -13.61 -14.40 -23.91
C TYR A 607 -12.66 -14.47 -22.71
N ARG A 608 -13.14 -14.22 -21.48
CA ARG A 608 -12.33 -14.38 -20.28
C ARG A 608 -11.84 -15.80 -20.11
N GLN A 609 -12.72 -16.79 -20.25
CA GLN A 609 -12.39 -18.19 -20.04
C GLN A 609 -11.47 -18.75 -21.12
N SER A 610 -11.74 -18.43 -22.41
CA SER A 610 -11.06 -19.04 -23.56
C SER A 610 -9.79 -18.32 -23.98
N VAL A 611 -9.68 -17.01 -23.72
CA VAL A 611 -8.56 -16.19 -24.18
C VAL A 611 -7.82 -15.54 -23.02
N LEU A 612 -8.51 -14.79 -22.14
CA LEU A 612 -7.82 -14.00 -21.11
C LEU A 612 -7.21 -14.88 -20.05
N TRP A 613 -7.91 -15.92 -19.60
CA TRP A 613 -7.40 -16.84 -18.59
C TRP A 613 -6.11 -17.53 -19.05
N PRO A 614 -6.10 -18.35 -20.10
CA PRO A 614 -4.92 -19.11 -20.43
C PRO A 614 -3.73 -18.26 -20.90
N LYS A 615 -3.99 -17.09 -21.48
CA LYS A 615 -2.93 -16.29 -22.08
C LYS A 615 -2.35 -15.23 -21.14
N TYR A 616 -3.15 -14.69 -20.23
CA TYR A 616 -2.76 -13.53 -19.44
C TYR A 616 -3.00 -13.69 -17.93
N LEU A 617 -4.20 -14.12 -17.51
CA LEU A 617 -4.56 -14.17 -16.09
C LEU A 617 -3.86 -15.30 -15.34
N ASP A 618 -3.82 -16.50 -15.90
CA ASP A 618 -3.18 -17.67 -15.29
C ASP A 618 -1.66 -17.47 -15.13
N PRO A 619 -0.90 -17.05 -16.16
CA PRO A 619 0.51 -16.73 -16.00
C PRO A 619 0.77 -15.61 -14.99
N ALA A 620 -0.05 -14.54 -15.00
CA ALA A 620 0.10 -13.45 -14.05
C ALA A 620 -0.26 -13.87 -12.61
N SER A 621 -1.24 -14.79 -12.44
CA SER A 621 -1.60 -15.35 -11.13
C SER A 621 -0.49 -16.26 -10.59
N SER A 622 0.16 -17.04 -11.44
CA SER A 622 1.32 -17.87 -11.07
C SER A 622 2.49 -16.99 -10.64
N GLU A 623 2.84 -15.95 -11.41
CA GLU A 623 3.89 -15.00 -11.05
C GLU A 623 3.56 -14.26 -9.73
N ALA A 624 2.29 -13.93 -9.50
CA ALA A 624 1.86 -13.30 -8.26
C ALA A 624 2.04 -14.18 -7.01
N THR A 625 1.88 -15.50 -7.14
CA THR A 625 2.11 -16.42 -6.01
C THR A 625 3.57 -16.84 -5.85
N GLU A 626 4.35 -16.86 -6.91
CA GLU A 626 5.77 -17.19 -6.88
C GLU A 626 6.64 -16.04 -6.37
N VAL A 627 6.35 -14.82 -6.84
CA VAL A 627 7.19 -13.64 -6.62
C VAL A 627 6.44 -12.52 -5.88
N GLY A 628 5.10 -12.49 -5.92
CA GLY A 628 4.27 -11.43 -5.31
C GLY A 628 3.97 -10.25 -6.24
N THR A 629 4.29 -10.34 -7.53
CA THR A 629 4.04 -9.25 -8.47
C THR A 629 2.54 -9.01 -8.71
N PRO A 630 2.10 -7.77 -8.98
CA PRO A 630 0.70 -7.49 -9.26
C PRO A 630 0.20 -8.20 -10.53
N ILE A 631 -1.05 -8.68 -10.53
CA ILE A 631 -1.72 -9.22 -11.73
C ILE A 631 -2.09 -8.09 -12.70
N ALA A 632 -2.78 -7.08 -12.21
CA ALA A 632 -3.01 -5.82 -12.92
C ALA A 632 -1.89 -4.84 -12.57
N ARG A 633 -1.20 -4.31 -13.58
CA ARG A 633 0.03 -3.52 -13.42
C ARG A 633 -0.16 -2.10 -13.96
N PRO A 634 0.34 -1.08 -13.26
CA PRO A 634 0.34 0.27 -13.81
C PRO A 634 1.29 0.38 -15.02
N LEU A 635 1.05 1.34 -15.90
CA LEU A 635 1.85 1.50 -17.11
C LEU A 635 3.33 1.71 -16.79
N TRP A 636 3.66 2.50 -15.77
CA TRP A 636 5.04 2.75 -15.35
C TRP A 636 5.76 1.49 -14.82
N TYR A 637 5.03 0.49 -14.35
CA TYR A 637 5.63 -0.77 -13.89
C TYR A 637 6.31 -1.54 -15.02
N ILE A 638 5.76 -1.40 -16.24
CA ILE A 638 6.30 -1.99 -17.47
C ILE A 638 7.23 -1.00 -18.21
N PHE A 639 6.92 0.30 -18.15
CA PHE A 639 7.66 1.39 -18.78
C PHE A 639 8.09 2.44 -17.74
N PRO A 640 9.07 2.12 -16.86
CA PRO A 640 9.44 2.97 -15.74
C PRO A 640 10.01 4.33 -16.12
N ASP A 641 10.70 4.40 -17.26
CA ASP A 641 11.35 5.62 -17.76
C ASP A 641 10.36 6.56 -18.49
N ASP A 642 9.11 6.11 -18.74
CA ASP A 642 8.07 6.89 -19.41
C ASP A 642 7.31 7.77 -18.40
N LYS A 643 7.62 9.07 -18.42
CA LYS A 643 7.02 10.05 -17.49
C LYS A 643 5.51 10.18 -17.64
N THR A 644 4.95 9.99 -18.84
CA THR A 644 3.50 10.04 -19.07
C THR A 644 2.82 8.83 -18.45
N ALA A 645 3.41 7.65 -18.60
CA ALA A 645 2.92 6.40 -18.02
C ALA A 645 2.74 6.47 -16.50
N GLN A 646 3.55 7.29 -15.82
CA GLN A 646 3.48 7.47 -14.36
C GLN A 646 2.18 8.14 -13.88
N PHE A 647 1.49 8.91 -14.73
CA PHE A 647 0.27 9.62 -14.38
C PHE A 647 -1.02 8.92 -14.81
N ILE A 648 -0.92 7.83 -15.57
CA ILE A 648 -2.08 7.13 -16.13
C ILE A 648 -2.79 6.32 -15.03
N ASP A 649 -4.05 6.64 -14.79
CA ASP A 649 -4.93 5.99 -13.80
C ASP A 649 -6.18 5.34 -14.42
N CYS A 650 -6.30 5.44 -15.75
CA CYS A 650 -7.46 4.97 -16.52
C CYS A 650 -7.13 3.84 -17.51
N GLU A 651 -5.90 3.32 -17.44
CA GLU A 651 -5.38 2.22 -18.24
C GLU A 651 -4.47 1.35 -17.37
N PHE A 652 -4.35 0.08 -17.71
CA PHE A 652 -3.49 -0.85 -16.98
C PHE A 652 -3.02 -1.99 -17.88
N PHE A 653 -1.93 -2.65 -17.47
CA PHE A 653 -1.52 -3.91 -18.06
C PHE A 653 -2.12 -5.09 -17.30
N LEU A 654 -2.66 -6.04 -18.03
CA LEU A 654 -2.90 -7.39 -17.53
C LEU A 654 -1.65 -8.23 -17.78
N GLY A 655 -0.98 -8.64 -16.70
CA GLY A 655 0.36 -9.20 -16.79
C GLY A 655 1.37 -8.21 -17.40
N ASN A 656 2.24 -8.68 -18.29
CA ASN A 656 3.31 -7.86 -18.87
C ASN A 656 2.97 -7.34 -20.29
N SER A 657 1.90 -7.78 -20.93
CA SER A 657 1.77 -7.64 -22.39
C SER A 657 0.44 -7.12 -22.93
N LEU A 658 -0.65 -7.18 -22.16
CA LEU A 658 -1.95 -6.73 -22.62
C LEU A 658 -2.31 -5.39 -21.96
N LEU A 659 -2.25 -4.30 -22.72
CA LEU A 659 -2.74 -2.99 -22.31
C LEU A 659 -4.26 -2.93 -22.47
N VAL A 660 -4.97 -2.57 -21.41
CA VAL A 660 -6.42 -2.45 -21.33
C VAL A 660 -6.80 -0.99 -21.11
N ALA A 661 -7.61 -0.45 -22.02
CA ALA A 661 -8.00 0.95 -22.03
C ALA A 661 -9.55 1.09 -22.07
N PRO A 662 -10.26 0.96 -20.93
CA PRO A 662 -11.71 1.00 -20.87
C PRO A 662 -12.27 2.43 -20.91
N VAL A 663 -13.51 2.58 -21.35
CA VAL A 663 -14.26 3.84 -21.26
C VAL A 663 -14.81 4.00 -19.84
N LEU A 664 -14.52 5.15 -19.20
CA LEU A 664 -14.84 5.43 -17.80
C LEU A 664 -15.85 6.58 -17.59
N TYR A 665 -16.46 7.09 -18.67
CA TYR A 665 -17.37 8.22 -18.64
C TYR A 665 -18.71 7.88 -19.29
N ALA A 666 -19.79 8.37 -18.71
CA ALA A 666 -21.14 8.19 -19.24
C ALA A 666 -21.27 8.78 -20.65
N ASN A 667 -22.03 8.09 -21.51
CA ASN A 667 -22.33 8.50 -22.90
C ASN A 667 -21.10 8.68 -23.81
N ALA A 668 -19.90 8.28 -23.36
CA ALA A 668 -18.71 8.36 -24.18
C ALA A 668 -18.66 7.18 -25.19
N ARG A 669 -18.33 7.51 -26.45
CA ARG A 669 -18.08 6.56 -27.55
C ARG A 669 -16.68 6.72 -28.14
N HIS A 670 -15.88 7.53 -27.50
CA HIS A 670 -14.50 7.80 -27.81
C HIS A 670 -13.72 7.99 -26.52
N ARG A 671 -12.43 7.74 -26.56
CA ARG A 671 -11.53 8.09 -25.46
C ARG A 671 -10.14 8.42 -25.97
N ASP A 672 -9.38 9.16 -25.18
CA ASP A 672 -7.94 9.28 -25.37
C ASP A 672 -7.23 8.08 -24.76
N ILE A 673 -6.25 7.49 -25.45
CA ILE A 673 -5.48 6.33 -25.04
C ILE A 673 -4.00 6.66 -25.13
N TYR A 674 -3.25 6.40 -24.06
CA TYR A 674 -1.81 6.55 -24.08
C TYR A 674 -1.14 5.22 -24.41
N LEU A 675 -0.34 5.18 -25.47
CA LEU A 675 0.52 4.05 -25.78
C LEU A 675 1.94 4.34 -25.30
N PRO A 676 2.47 3.62 -24.28
CA PRO A 676 3.83 3.81 -23.80
C PRO A 676 4.90 3.59 -24.90
N ASP A 677 6.10 4.12 -24.68
CA ASP A 677 7.17 4.11 -25.69
C ASP A 677 7.64 2.69 -26.03
N ALA A 678 7.07 2.14 -27.11
CA ALA A 678 7.45 0.87 -27.70
C ALA A 678 7.38 0.96 -29.24
N PRO A 679 8.17 0.17 -29.96
CA PRO A 679 8.23 0.25 -31.41
C PRO A 679 6.89 0.02 -32.12
N TRP A 680 6.09 -0.92 -31.60
CA TRP A 680 4.85 -1.33 -32.23
C TRP A 680 3.81 -1.72 -31.20
N TRP A 681 2.56 -1.19 -31.41
CA TRP A 681 1.35 -1.58 -30.73
C TRP A 681 0.31 -2.03 -31.74
N ARG A 682 -0.26 -3.22 -31.57
CA ARG A 682 -1.41 -3.66 -32.36
C ARG A 682 -2.68 -3.47 -31.56
N ASP A 683 -3.60 -2.68 -32.11
CA ASP A 683 -4.97 -2.55 -31.65
C ASP A 683 -5.75 -3.83 -31.94
N GLN A 684 -6.29 -4.46 -30.92
CA GLN A 684 -7.08 -5.70 -31.08
C GLN A 684 -8.54 -5.45 -31.49
N LEU A 685 -9.01 -4.20 -31.41
CA LEU A 685 -10.38 -3.84 -31.78
C LEU A 685 -10.51 -3.62 -33.30
N HIS A 686 -9.56 -2.90 -33.91
CA HIS A 686 -9.60 -2.54 -35.34
C HIS A 686 -8.48 -3.18 -36.16
N ASP A 687 -7.60 -3.98 -35.53
CA ASP A 687 -6.46 -4.65 -36.16
C ASP A 687 -5.46 -3.68 -36.81
N GLN A 688 -5.26 -2.51 -36.21
CA GLN A 688 -4.34 -1.49 -36.70
C GLN A 688 -3.06 -1.45 -35.85
N TYR A 689 -1.98 -0.93 -36.46
CA TYR A 689 -0.66 -0.80 -35.81
C TYR A 689 -0.33 0.65 -35.57
N TYR A 690 0.22 0.92 -34.38
CA TYR A 690 0.66 2.24 -33.93
C TYR A 690 2.08 2.17 -33.38
N THR A 691 2.80 3.28 -33.41
CA THR A 691 4.03 3.47 -32.64
C THR A 691 3.69 3.91 -31.21
N GLY A 692 4.52 3.58 -30.24
CA GLY A 692 4.36 4.06 -28.88
C GLY A 692 4.88 5.48 -28.65
N GLY A 693 4.89 5.91 -27.39
CA GLY A 693 5.27 7.25 -26.95
C GLY A 693 4.25 8.35 -27.32
N GLN A 694 3.00 7.99 -27.58
CA GLN A 694 1.98 8.93 -28.05
C GLN A 694 0.59 8.71 -27.48
N TRP A 695 -0.23 9.76 -27.57
CA TRP A 695 -1.66 9.70 -27.33
C TRP A 695 -2.43 9.42 -28.63
N LEU A 696 -3.25 8.39 -28.63
CA LEU A 696 -4.30 8.22 -29.60
C LEU A 696 -5.51 9.07 -29.16
N ARG A 697 -5.68 10.23 -29.81
CA ARG A 697 -6.74 11.16 -29.45
C ARG A 697 -8.06 10.76 -30.08
N ASN A 698 -9.16 10.86 -29.31
CA ASN A 698 -10.50 10.59 -29.77
C ASN A 698 -10.66 9.19 -30.39
N PHE A 699 -9.99 8.18 -29.82
CA PHE A 699 -10.05 6.80 -30.31
C PHE A 699 -11.47 6.25 -30.18
N PRO A 700 -12.10 5.73 -31.26
CA PRO A 700 -13.48 5.26 -31.23
C PRO A 700 -13.58 3.97 -30.42
N VAL A 701 -14.55 3.92 -29.50
CA VAL A 701 -14.90 2.74 -28.67
C VAL A 701 -16.39 2.77 -28.42
N ASP A 702 -17.16 1.98 -29.14
CA ASP A 702 -18.61 1.94 -28.99
C ASP A 702 -19.03 1.29 -27.65
N LEU A 703 -20.35 1.28 -27.34
CA LEU A 703 -20.87 0.82 -26.05
C LEU A 703 -20.47 -0.63 -25.75
N TYR A 704 -20.52 -1.49 -26.75
CA TYR A 704 -20.19 -2.92 -26.59
C TYR A 704 -18.74 -3.27 -26.97
N GLU A 705 -17.86 -2.30 -26.96
CA GLU A 705 -16.46 -2.44 -27.31
C GLU A 705 -15.54 -2.05 -26.15
N ILE A 706 -14.35 -2.64 -26.11
CA ILE A 706 -13.26 -2.25 -25.21
C ILE A 706 -11.95 -2.26 -25.98
N ALA A 707 -11.21 -1.16 -25.88
CA ALA A 707 -9.90 -1.03 -26.53
C ALA A 707 -8.83 -1.79 -25.75
N THR A 708 -8.12 -2.67 -26.45
CA THR A 708 -6.97 -3.41 -25.93
C THR A 708 -5.83 -3.43 -26.93
N PHE A 709 -4.58 -3.38 -26.43
CA PHE A 709 -3.40 -3.32 -27.29
C PHE A 709 -2.36 -4.35 -26.83
N VAL A 710 -1.64 -4.90 -27.79
CA VAL A 710 -0.52 -5.81 -27.56
C VAL A 710 0.72 -5.32 -28.28
N GLN A 711 1.90 -5.57 -27.69
CA GLN A 711 3.17 -5.29 -28.35
C GLN A 711 3.45 -6.39 -29.40
N GLU A 712 3.18 -6.09 -30.66
CA GLU A 712 3.33 -7.02 -31.75
C GLU A 712 3.85 -6.30 -32.99
N ARG A 713 4.86 -6.87 -33.67
CA ARG A 713 5.36 -6.32 -34.94
C ARG A 713 4.37 -6.67 -36.07
N PRO A 714 4.17 -5.74 -37.03
CA PRO A 714 3.44 -6.06 -38.27
C PRO A 714 4.07 -7.26 -38.94
N GLN A 715 3.29 -8.31 -39.19
CA GLN A 715 3.76 -9.44 -39.98
C GLN A 715 3.95 -8.95 -41.42
N LYS A 716 5.14 -9.15 -42.02
CA LYS A 716 5.31 -8.96 -43.44
C LYS A 716 4.32 -9.87 -44.14
N LYS A 717 3.32 -9.29 -44.84
CA LYS A 717 2.53 -10.06 -45.79
C LYS A 717 3.53 -10.65 -46.78
N THR A 718 3.75 -11.96 -46.73
CA THR A 718 4.36 -12.69 -47.81
C THR A 718 3.42 -12.52 -49.00
N GLU A 719 3.70 -11.56 -49.87
CA GLU A 719 3.13 -11.56 -51.21
C GLU A 719 3.53 -12.89 -51.83
N ASN A 720 2.55 -13.79 -51.89
CA ASN A 720 2.67 -14.94 -52.80
C ASN A 720 2.75 -14.38 -54.20
N LEU A 721 3.96 -14.15 -54.69
CA LEU A 721 4.25 -14.04 -56.11
C LEU A 721 3.84 -15.37 -56.73
N LYS A 722 2.63 -15.35 -57.36
CA LYS A 722 2.26 -16.34 -58.35
C LYS A 722 2.91 -15.98 -59.68
#